data_96970116e54c8c6862bbd89e3b7cb932
#
_entry.id   96970116e54c8c6862bbd89e3b7cb932
#
_cell.length_a   1.000
_cell.length_b   1.000
_cell.length_c   1.000
_cell.angle_alpha   90.00
_cell.angle_beta   90.00
_cell.angle_gamma   90.00
#
_symmetry.space_group_name_H-M   'P 1'
#
loop_
_entity.id
_entity.type
_entity.pdbx_description
1 polymer ?
#
loop_
_entity_poly.entity_id
_entity_poly.type
_entity_poly.pdbx_seq_one_letter_code
_entity_poly.pdbx_strand_id
1 'polypeptide(L)'
;MTHRVRSLDALVLLSSAAAVLLLVPLRGASEEFPLVPFAATVVLFMASGVLSSHWFLKDGISGPALVPVGFAISTGVFGLLAVPVLIIHTSIEAYLWSAGVVLALFLGTAAWRVLRMGAPSEEGGVSYGPSAGWLWAPFALLGGVLAFVATRRVPNNYDDIWVYLAWVRDFASADRVALREPYFSERTEELSRVHVDGWLLEQAALSRVSGLDPIELVLRYLTPTLVIVALLAVYALARTLLKSERPAVLCGSVYALFHIVFMEPSVHNIGVELAARIPEDKHAARFLILPTALLFAVHFVESRKSRYLGLFTFFCWAVIAVHPAVLPALGLCMLGFGLLHLALNLRQRSAWTGMVLLALAMWSVALGPMLLLFTGVSPAAVLYSADINSTPPEVLDNTVFITESWRHIYEFDNGSYMMHPWLLLNPVILGTYVLGIPFLLWRVKSSVAAQLLLGGLGVVTVAVYVPPVATFVGENLIVPGQLWRLAWPIPLLALLMAGWMAWEALGYAEARLAGFGRGVTQVLPLALVAALTVAAAPPSVAKAVGLFREYEVARTSNYHPDPIYPWIQANIRDPSVLLARDSANTAIPAYSASVDVVSLRGGAMIRDREELEQRAGSKIDIPQRYLDVHRFFYGPVLDDEAYKILRRYNVDYLMVYVKDPLDKRLKTLPGFSAVKDAPREKYSLYAVDLRELDGPTQGST
;
A
#
# COMPACT_ATOMS: atom_id res chain seq x y z
N MET A 1 -17.09 -31.62 -11.42
CA MET A 1 -16.98 -30.49 -10.50
C MET A 1 -16.61 -30.92 -9.07
N THR A 2 -17.24 -31.93 -8.53
CA THR A 2 -16.99 -32.47 -7.16
C THR A 2 -15.55 -32.97 -6.91
N HIS A 3 -14.89 -33.59 -7.89
CA HIS A 3 -13.50 -34.08 -7.77
C HIS A 3 -12.49 -32.95 -7.60
N ARG A 4 -12.65 -31.81 -8.32
CA ARG A 4 -11.77 -30.62 -8.19
C ARG A 4 -12.01 -29.87 -6.87
N VAL A 5 -13.27 -29.85 -6.39
CA VAL A 5 -13.61 -29.22 -5.08
C VAL A 5 -12.85 -29.90 -3.96
N ARG A 6 -12.85 -31.25 -3.93
CA ARG A 6 -12.10 -32.02 -2.94
C ARG A 6 -10.60 -31.81 -3.02
N SER A 7 -10.05 -31.76 -4.23
CA SER A 7 -8.62 -31.62 -4.42
C SER A 7 -8.09 -30.29 -3.89
N LEU A 8 -8.86 -29.18 -4.01
CA LEU A 8 -8.43 -27.88 -3.49
C LEU A 8 -8.60 -27.78 -1.98
N ASP A 9 -9.76 -28.21 -1.42
CA ASP A 9 -9.96 -28.24 0.03
C ASP A 9 -8.88 -29.12 0.71
N ALA A 10 -8.59 -30.31 0.14
CA ALA A 10 -7.54 -31.19 0.61
C ALA A 10 -6.14 -30.59 0.45
N LEU A 11 -5.86 -29.90 -0.67
CA LEU A 11 -4.58 -29.24 -0.90
C LEU A 11 -4.35 -28.12 0.13
N VAL A 12 -5.35 -27.30 0.41
CA VAL A 12 -5.25 -26.22 1.41
C VAL A 12 -5.05 -26.82 2.80
N LEU A 13 -5.76 -27.90 3.14
CA LEU A 13 -5.57 -28.60 4.42
C LEU A 13 -4.16 -29.16 4.56
N LEU A 14 -3.65 -29.87 3.55
CA LEU A 14 -2.32 -30.45 3.57
C LEU A 14 -1.23 -29.36 3.62
N SER A 15 -1.38 -28.30 2.82
CA SER A 15 -0.42 -27.19 2.84
C SER A 15 -0.45 -26.42 4.15
N SER A 16 -1.62 -26.24 4.76
CA SER A 16 -1.74 -25.59 6.08
C SER A 16 -1.15 -26.47 7.19
N ALA A 17 -1.39 -27.79 7.16
CA ALA A 17 -0.78 -28.72 8.10
C ALA A 17 0.75 -28.74 7.95
N ALA A 18 1.26 -28.80 6.71
CA ALA A 18 2.70 -28.71 6.44
C ALA A 18 3.28 -27.38 6.93
N ALA A 19 2.56 -26.26 6.72
CA ALA A 19 2.98 -24.94 7.20
C ALA A 19 3.11 -24.90 8.73
N VAL A 20 2.13 -25.43 9.46
CA VAL A 20 2.20 -25.53 10.94
C VAL A 20 3.39 -26.40 11.38
N LEU A 21 3.57 -27.57 10.74
CA LEU A 21 4.69 -28.48 11.06
C LEU A 21 6.06 -27.84 10.77
N LEU A 22 6.16 -26.98 9.78
CA LEU A 22 7.39 -26.25 9.45
C LEU A 22 7.64 -25.06 10.38
N LEU A 23 6.57 -24.34 10.77
CA LEU A 23 6.70 -23.16 11.65
C LEU A 23 7.21 -23.52 13.05
N VAL A 24 6.75 -24.64 13.62
CA VAL A 24 7.14 -25.04 15.00
C VAL A 24 8.65 -25.21 15.16
N PRO A 25 9.36 -26.04 14.33
CA PRO A 25 10.81 -26.22 14.49
C PRO A 25 11.64 -25.07 13.89
N LEU A 26 11.14 -24.38 12.84
CA LEU A 26 11.95 -23.42 12.10
C LEU A 26 11.80 -21.98 12.59
N ARG A 27 10.88 -21.71 13.52
CA ARG A 27 10.77 -20.38 14.15
C ARG A 27 12.06 -19.99 14.88
N GLY A 28 12.77 -20.95 15.49
CA GLY A 28 14.07 -20.72 16.12
C GLY A 28 15.25 -20.65 15.13
N ALA A 29 15.05 -21.11 13.88
CA ALA A 29 16.05 -21.10 12.80
C ALA A 29 15.71 -20.08 11.71
N SER A 30 14.88 -19.08 12.01
CA SER A 30 14.45 -18.06 11.03
C SER A 30 15.61 -17.25 10.46
N GLU A 31 16.70 -17.10 11.19
CA GLU A 31 17.91 -16.42 10.71
C GLU A 31 18.65 -17.21 9.62
N GLU A 32 18.65 -18.55 9.70
CA GLU A 32 19.33 -19.41 8.72
C GLU A 32 18.47 -19.68 7.48
N PHE A 33 17.15 -19.86 7.65
CA PHE A 33 16.20 -20.22 6.58
C PHE A 33 14.95 -19.32 6.57
N PRO A 34 15.08 -18.00 6.44
CA PRO A 34 13.98 -17.06 6.64
C PRO A 34 12.82 -17.21 5.65
N LEU A 35 13.08 -17.71 4.44
CA LEU A 35 12.05 -17.90 3.42
C LEU A 35 11.01 -18.95 3.82
N VAL A 36 11.40 -19.99 4.58
CA VAL A 36 10.50 -21.09 4.92
C VAL A 36 9.42 -20.65 5.92
N PRO A 37 9.76 -20.03 7.08
CA PRO A 37 8.73 -19.54 8.00
C PRO A 37 7.88 -18.43 7.36
N PHE A 38 8.43 -17.58 6.49
CA PHE A 38 7.64 -16.62 5.72
C PHE A 38 6.62 -17.32 4.84
N ALA A 39 7.05 -18.27 3.98
CA ALA A 39 6.16 -18.98 3.07
C ALA A 39 5.06 -19.75 3.83
N ALA A 40 5.42 -20.42 4.93
CA ALA A 40 4.46 -21.12 5.78
C ALA A 40 3.42 -20.15 6.38
N THR A 41 3.85 -18.99 6.87
CA THR A 41 2.97 -17.96 7.42
C THR A 41 2.01 -17.42 6.36
N VAL A 42 2.50 -17.14 5.14
CA VAL A 42 1.66 -16.69 4.01
C VAL A 42 0.65 -17.75 3.61
N VAL A 43 1.03 -19.04 3.58
CA VAL A 43 0.10 -20.16 3.31
C VAL A 43 -1.04 -20.18 4.33
N LEU A 44 -0.74 -20.05 5.63
CA LEU A 44 -1.75 -20.00 6.68
C LEU A 44 -2.64 -18.76 6.56
N PHE A 45 -2.04 -17.60 6.31
CA PHE A 45 -2.78 -16.35 6.10
C PHE A 45 -3.74 -16.47 4.92
N MET A 46 -3.31 -17.03 3.80
CA MET A 46 -4.13 -17.17 2.59
C MET A 46 -5.20 -18.26 2.68
N ALA A 47 -5.08 -19.22 3.59
CA ALA A 47 -5.95 -20.39 3.64
C ALA A 47 -7.42 -20.02 3.77
N SER A 48 -7.77 -19.08 4.66
CA SER A 48 -9.16 -18.62 4.86
C SER A 48 -9.77 -18.00 3.61
N GLY A 49 -9.02 -17.13 2.92
CA GLY A 49 -9.48 -16.46 1.72
C GLY A 49 -9.58 -17.39 0.50
N VAL A 50 -8.61 -18.30 0.33
CA VAL A 50 -8.65 -19.29 -0.76
C VAL A 50 -9.83 -20.25 -0.57
N LEU A 51 -10.07 -20.74 0.64
CA LEU A 51 -11.23 -21.58 0.94
C LEU A 51 -12.55 -20.82 0.72
N SER A 52 -12.64 -19.58 1.20
CA SER A 52 -13.80 -18.71 0.97
C SER A 52 -14.06 -18.51 -0.52
N SER A 53 -13.00 -18.14 -1.28
CA SER A 53 -13.09 -17.95 -2.72
C SER A 53 -13.59 -19.22 -3.43
N HIS A 54 -13.05 -20.35 -3.02
CA HIS A 54 -13.42 -21.64 -3.60
C HIS A 54 -14.88 -22.03 -3.28
N TRP A 55 -15.35 -21.79 -2.04
CA TRP A 55 -16.71 -22.18 -1.64
C TRP A 55 -17.77 -21.25 -2.20
N PHE A 56 -17.53 -19.97 -2.26
CA PHE A 56 -18.51 -18.97 -2.67
C PHE A 56 -18.49 -18.67 -4.18
N LEU A 57 -17.39 -18.96 -4.89
CA LEU A 57 -17.16 -18.47 -6.25
C LEU A 57 -17.09 -19.58 -7.31
N LYS A 58 -17.71 -20.74 -7.02
CA LYS A 58 -17.66 -21.97 -7.86
C LYS A 58 -17.79 -21.78 -9.37
N ASP A 59 -18.54 -20.76 -9.80
CA ASP A 59 -18.93 -20.60 -11.21
C ASP A 59 -18.17 -19.47 -11.94
N GLY A 60 -17.23 -18.76 -11.31
CA GLY A 60 -16.66 -17.56 -11.95
C GLY A 60 -15.17 -17.36 -11.79
N ILE A 61 -14.57 -17.79 -10.69
CA ILE A 61 -13.16 -17.55 -10.37
C ILE A 61 -12.46 -18.89 -10.22
N SER A 62 -11.39 -19.08 -10.99
CA SER A 62 -10.66 -20.36 -11.01
C SER A 62 -9.21 -20.15 -11.47
N GLY A 63 -8.34 -21.12 -11.20
CA GLY A 63 -6.94 -21.07 -11.57
C GLY A 63 -6.19 -19.91 -10.89
N PRO A 64 -5.28 -19.23 -11.59
CA PRO A 64 -4.45 -18.17 -11.00
C PRO A 64 -5.24 -17.00 -10.40
N ALA A 65 -6.48 -16.76 -10.81
CA ALA A 65 -7.33 -15.72 -10.25
C ALA A 65 -7.76 -15.98 -8.78
N LEU A 66 -7.67 -17.24 -8.32
CA LEU A 66 -7.96 -17.56 -6.89
C LEU A 66 -6.91 -16.96 -5.93
N VAL A 67 -5.68 -16.82 -6.39
CA VAL A 67 -4.58 -16.30 -5.54
C VAL A 67 -4.86 -14.86 -5.07
N PRO A 68 -5.05 -13.87 -5.96
CA PRO A 68 -5.26 -12.50 -5.53
C PRO A 68 -6.62 -12.30 -4.82
N VAL A 69 -7.66 -13.00 -5.26
CA VAL A 69 -8.98 -12.93 -4.62
C VAL A 69 -8.92 -13.54 -3.22
N GLY A 70 -8.26 -14.70 -3.06
CA GLY A 70 -8.03 -15.31 -1.77
C GLY A 70 -7.20 -14.44 -0.84
N PHE A 71 -6.11 -13.87 -1.35
CA PHE A 71 -5.28 -12.93 -0.58
C PHE A 71 -6.11 -11.71 -0.10
N ALA A 72 -6.83 -11.06 -1.00
CA ALA A 72 -7.66 -9.91 -0.68
C ALA A 72 -8.77 -10.23 0.32
N ILE A 73 -9.40 -11.42 0.23
CA ILE A 73 -10.39 -11.88 1.21
C ILE A 73 -9.72 -12.10 2.57
N SER A 74 -8.56 -12.75 2.63
CA SER A 74 -7.82 -12.92 3.89
C SER A 74 -7.48 -11.57 4.52
N THR A 75 -6.90 -10.63 3.76
CA THR A 75 -6.63 -9.26 4.21
C THR A 75 -7.90 -8.58 4.72
N GLY A 76 -9.02 -8.71 4.02
CA GLY A 76 -10.27 -8.14 4.50
C GLY A 76 -10.80 -8.78 5.78
N VAL A 77 -10.73 -10.12 5.90
CA VAL A 77 -11.18 -10.85 7.10
C VAL A 77 -10.33 -10.49 8.31
N PHE A 78 -9.02 -10.57 8.18
CA PHE A 78 -8.10 -10.31 9.28
C PHE A 78 -8.02 -8.81 9.60
N GLY A 79 -8.09 -7.92 8.59
CA GLY A 79 -8.16 -6.48 8.79
C GLY A 79 -9.41 -6.06 9.57
N LEU A 80 -10.58 -6.57 9.22
CA LEU A 80 -11.81 -6.30 9.97
C LEU A 80 -11.77 -6.91 11.39
N LEU A 81 -11.12 -8.06 11.56
CA LEU A 81 -10.89 -8.66 12.88
C LEU A 81 -9.93 -7.82 13.74
N ALA A 82 -9.00 -7.12 13.12
CA ALA A 82 -8.04 -6.25 13.79
C ALA A 82 -8.69 -4.99 14.38
N VAL A 83 -9.74 -4.43 13.74
CA VAL A 83 -10.37 -3.18 14.17
C VAL A 83 -10.82 -3.20 15.64
N PRO A 84 -11.60 -4.18 16.13
CA PRO A 84 -11.96 -4.21 17.55
C PRO A 84 -10.76 -4.36 18.49
N VAL A 85 -9.72 -5.09 18.07
CA VAL A 85 -8.48 -5.27 18.85
C VAL A 85 -7.74 -3.92 19.02
N LEU A 86 -7.66 -3.14 17.93
CA LEU A 86 -7.06 -1.81 17.92
C LEU A 86 -7.85 -0.80 18.74
N ILE A 87 -9.19 -0.79 18.63
CA ILE A 87 -10.06 0.15 19.35
C ILE A 87 -10.05 -0.14 20.86
N ILE A 88 -10.01 -1.43 21.27
CA ILE A 88 -10.05 -1.83 22.68
C ILE A 88 -8.62 -1.86 23.26
N HIS A 89 -7.59 -1.65 22.45
CA HIS A 89 -6.17 -1.68 22.86
C HIS A 89 -5.78 -3.00 23.55
N THR A 90 -6.18 -4.11 23.00
CA THR A 90 -5.78 -5.44 23.51
C THR A 90 -4.39 -5.81 23.01
N SER A 91 -3.91 -7.02 23.35
CA SER A 91 -2.59 -7.48 22.93
C SER A 91 -2.60 -8.08 21.51
N ILE A 92 -1.44 -8.15 20.89
CA ILE A 92 -1.27 -8.87 19.61
C ILE A 92 -1.59 -10.36 19.77
N GLU A 93 -1.35 -10.95 20.94
CA GLU A 93 -1.71 -12.33 21.27
C GLU A 93 -3.22 -12.54 21.18
N ALA A 94 -4.03 -11.60 21.68
CA ALA A 94 -5.50 -11.66 21.57
C ALA A 94 -5.94 -11.64 20.10
N TYR A 95 -5.29 -10.83 19.28
CA TYR A 95 -5.50 -10.83 17.83
C TYR A 95 -5.12 -12.17 17.20
N LEU A 96 -3.93 -12.71 17.51
CA LEU A 96 -3.45 -13.99 16.98
C LEU A 96 -4.35 -15.15 17.38
N TRP A 97 -4.84 -15.19 18.61
CA TRP A 97 -5.83 -16.17 19.05
C TRP A 97 -7.14 -16.06 18.26
N SER A 98 -7.64 -14.85 18.07
CA SER A 98 -8.86 -14.60 17.29
C SER A 98 -8.68 -15.02 15.83
N ALA A 99 -7.55 -14.67 15.22
CA ALA A 99 -7.20 -15.09 13.87
C ALA A 99 -7.03 -16.61 13.77
N GLY A 100 -6.42 -17.25 14.77
CA GLY A 100 -6.29 -18.70 14.89
C GLY A 100 -7.63 -19.41 14.96
N VAL A 101 -8.59 -18.89 15.74
CA VAL A 101 -9.96 -19.42 15.80
C VAL A 101 -10.64 -19.31 14.44
N VAL A 102 -10.57 -18.16 13.78
CA VAL A 102 -11.15 -17.97 12.44
C VAL A 102 -10.52 -18.95 11.44
N LEU A 103 -9.21 -19.08 11.44
CA LEU A 103 -8.50 -20.04 10.58
C LEU A 103 -8.92 -21.48 10.87
N ALA A 104 -9.01 -21.87 12.14
CA ALA A 104 -9.45 -23.19 12.56
C ALA A 104 -10.88 -23.52 12.11
N LEU A 105 -11.79 -22.54 12.14
CA LEU A 105 -13.15 -22.71 11.63
C LEU A 105 -13.15 -22.95 10.11
N PHE A 106 -12.34 -22.23 9.34
CA PHE A 106 -12.22 -22.46 7.90
C PHE A 106 -11.63 -23.84 7.60
N LEU A 107 -10.52 -24.21 8.25
CA LEU A 107 -9.86 -25.50 8.05
C LEU A 107 -10.76 -26.66 8.54
N GLY A 108 -11.42 -26.51 9.68
CA GLY A 108 -12.40 -27.49 10.20
C GLY A 108 -13.57 -27.71 9.22
N THR A 109 -14.09 -26.63 8.65
CA THR A 109 -15.14 -26.70 7.61
C THR A 109 -14.62 -27.40 6.36
N ALA A 110 -13.40 -27.11 5.91
CA ALA A 110 -12.79 -27.78 4.77
C ALA A 110 -12.60 -29.29 5.05
N ALA A 111 -12.09 -29.65 6.23
CA ALA A 111 -11.93 -31.04 6.66
C ALA A 111 -13.28 -31.79 6.68
N TRP A 112 -14.30 -31.18 7.29
CA TRP A 112 -15.65 -31.75 7.31
C TRP A 112 -16.20 -31.97 5.90
N ARG A 113 -15.99 -31.03 4.96
CA ARG A 113 -16.40 -31.16 3.55
C ARG A 113 -15.66 -32.30 2.86
N VAL A 114 -14.34 -32.40 3.04
CA VAL A 114 -13.53 -33.50 2.47
C VAL A 114 -14.00 -34.85 2.98
N LEU A 115 -14.35 -34.98 4.28
CA LEU A 115 -14.80 -36.23 4.88
C LEU A 115 -16.23 -36.62 4.49
N ARG A 116 -17.16 -35.66 4.42
CA ARG A 116 -18.59 -35.95 4.19
C ARG A 116 -19.00 -36.08 2.73
N MET A 117 -18.30 -35.48 1.78
CA MET A 117 -18.66 -35.63 0.39
C MET A 117 -18.29 -37.04 -0.07
N GLY A 118 -19.28 -37.95 -0.25
CA GLY A 118 -19.11 -39.31 -0.79
C GLY A 118 -18.38 -39.38 -2.14
N ALA A 119 -18.12 -40.56 -2.69
CA ALA A 119 -17.37 -40.74 -3.93
C ALA A 119 -17.88 -39.83 -5.06
N PRO A 120 -16.99 -39.24 -5.87
CA PRO A 120 -17.39 -38.27 -6.90
C PRO A 120 -18.24 -38.96 -7.98
N SER A 121 -19.40 -38.37 -8.28
CA SER A 121 -20.07 -38.63 -9.53
C SER A 121 -19.28 -37.96 -10.67
N GLU A 122 -19.01 -38.69 -11.72
CA GLU A 122 -18.33 -38.19 -12.94
C GLU A 122 -19.26 -37.25 -13.73
N GLU A 123 -19.43 -36.04 -13.28
CA GLU A 123 -20.18 -35.03 -14.04
C GLU A 123 -19.25 -33.88 -14.50
N GLY A 124 -19.17 -33.84 -15.84
CA GLY A 124 -18.92 -32.65 -16.66
C GLY A 124 -17.73 -31.74 -16.25
N GLY A 125 -16.56 -32.01 -16.77
CA GLY A 125 -15.46 -31.04 -16.74
C GLY A 125 -15.88 -29.75 -17.43
N VAL A 126 -15.82 -28.62 -16.72
CA VAL A 126 -15.91 -27.30 -17.37
C VAL A 126 -14.76 -27.22 -18.37
N SER A 127 -15.09 -27.19 -19.63
CA SER A 127 -14.12 -26.95 -20.71
C SER A 127 -13.61 -25.53 -20.53
N TYR A 128 -12.39 -25.40 -20.02
CA TYR A 128 -11.69 -24.13 -20.11
C TYR A 128 -11.40 -23.86 -21.57
N GLY A 129 -11.79 -22.69 -22.08
CA GLY A 129 -11.33 -22.22 -23.37
C GLY A 129 -9.81 -22.36 -23.50
N PRO A 130 -9.26 -22.23 -24.72
CA PRO A 130 -7.85 -22.48 -24.97
C PRO A 130 -6.99 -21.75 -23.96
N SER A 131 -6.12 -22.47 -23.26
CA SER A 131 -5.20 -21.91 -22.25
C SER A 131 -4.39 -20.78 -22.86
N ALA A 132 -4.05 -19.77 -22.07
CA ALA A 132 -3.19 -18.67 -22.53
C ALA A 132 -1.80 -19.16 -22.96
N GLY A 133 -1.42 -20.39 -22.55
CA GLY A 133 -0.21 -21.06 -22.98
C GLY A 133 1.03 -20.20 -22.80
N TRP A 134 1.74 -19.96 -23.90
CA TRP A 134 2.97 -19.18 -23.92
C TRP A 134 2.83 -17.71 -23.47
N LEU A 135 1.61 -17.12 -23.49
CA LEU A 135 1.38 -15.75 -23.00
C LEU A 135 1.67 -15.58 -21.51
N TRP A 136 1.65 -16.67 -20.75
CA TRP A 136 2.06 -16.64 -19.33
C TRP A 136 3.55 -16.37 -19.15
N ALA A 137 4.40 -16.74 -20.11
CA ALA A 137 5.85 -16.55 -20.00
C ALA A 137 6.25 -15.06 -19.90
N PRO A 138 5.81 -14.15 -20.81
CA PRO A 138 6.10 -12.74 -20.67
C PRO A 138 5.46 -12.12 -19.43
N PHE A 139 4.24 -12.53 -19.05
CA PHE A 139 3.61 -12.06 -17.80
C PHE A 139 4.44 -12.45 -16.58
N ALA A 140 4.87 -13.71 -16.48
CA ALA A 140 5.71 -14.20 -15.39
C ALA A 140 7.09 -13.52 -15.38
N LEU A 141 7.69 -13.31 -16.56
CA LEU A 141 8.96 -12.60 -16.68
C LEU A 141 8.85 -11.15 -16.16
N LEU A 142 7.85 -10.40 -16.64
CA LEU A 142 7.65 -9.01 -16.21
C LEU A 142 7.30 -8.92 -14.71
N GLY A 143 6.46 -9.83 -14.22
CA GLY A 143 6.16 -9.94 -12.79
C GLY A 143 7.40 -10.29 -11.98
N GLY A 144 8.23 -11.20 -12.46
CA GLY A 144 9.51 -11.55 -11.84
C GLY A 144 10.50 -10.38 -11.79
N VAL A 145 10.58 -9.59 -12.87
CA VAL A 145 11.41 -8.36 -12.90
C VAL A 145 10.94 -7.35 -11.85
N LEU A 146 9.62 -7.07 -11.79
CA LEU A 146 9.08 -6.15 -10.78
C LEU A 146 9.30 -6.66 -9.35
N ALA A 147 9.05 -7.94 -9.10
CA ALA A 147 9.30 -8.56 -7.80
C ALA A 147 10.79 -8.52 -7.42
N PHE A 148 11.69 -8.77 -8.39
CA PHE A 148 13.13 -8.65 -8.18
C PHE A 148 13.53 -7.21 -7.82
N VAL A 149 13.05 -6.22 -8.56
CA VAL A 149 13.26 -4.81 -8.23
C VAL A 149 12.75 -4.48 -6.83
N ALA A 150 11.57 -4.97 -6.49
CA ALA A 150 10.98 -4.80 -5.16
C ALA A 150 11.87 -5.35 -4.03
N THR A 151 12.55 -6.50 -4.25
CA THR A 151 13.48 -7.08 -3.24
C THR A 151 14.78 -6.31 -3.07
N ARG A 152 15.12 -5.44 -4.01
CA ARG A 152 16.42 -4.74 -4.04
C ARG A 152 16.34 -3.29 -3.64
N ARG A 153 15.14 -2.74 -3.57
CA ARG A 153 14.96 -1.34 -3.23
C ARG A 153 15.11 -1.12 -1.73
N VAL A 154 16.03 -0.25 -1.37
CA VAL A 154 16.12 0.32 -0.03
C VAL A 154 15.31 1.62 -0.02
N PRO A 155 14.32 1.76 0.89
CA PRO A 155 13.60 3.00 1.05
C PRO A 155 14.57 4.13 1.44
N ASN A 156 14.34 5.34 0.92
CA ASN A 156 15.11 6.48 1.39
C ASN A 156 14.62 6.92 2.77
N ASN A 157 15.39 7.74 3.46
CA ASN A 157 15.11 8.15 4.84
C ASN A 157 13.80 8.95 5.01
N TYR A 158 13.20 9.44 3.91
CA TYR A 158 11.94 10.21 3.92
C TYR A 158 10.73 9.40 3.47
N ASP A 159 10.89 8.11 3.14
CA ASP A 159 9.76 7.29 2.71
C ASP A 159 8.79 7.00 3.87
N ASP A 160 7.49 7.06 3.59
CA ASP A 160 6.41 6.76 4.55
C ASP A 160 6.53 5.37 5.17
N ILE A 161 7.15 4.44 4.45
CA ILE A 161 7.29 3.06 4.90
C ILE A 161 7.95 2.94 6.27
N TRP A 162 8.87 3.85 6.62
CA TRP A 162 9.52 3.85 7.94
C TRP A 162 8.53 4.17 9.06
N VAL A 163 7.60 5.08 8.79
CA VAL A 163 6.52 5.42 9.72
C VAL A 163 5.62 4.20 9.96
N TYR A 164 5.24 3.51 8.89
CA TYR A 164 4.43 2.29 9.00
C TYR A 164 5.18 1.15 9.69
N LEU A 165 6.46 0.97 9.39
CA LEU A 165 7.29 -0.05 10.04
C LEU A 165 7.48 0.20 11.54
N ALA A 166 7.52 1.45 11.98
CA ALA A 166 7.53 1.77 13.41
C ALA A 166 6.26 1.27 14.11
N TRP A 167 5.08 1.48 13.52
CA TRP A 167 3.83 0.92 14.03
C TRP A 167 3.82 -0.60 14.02
N VAL A 168 4.27 -1.22 12.92
CA VAL A 168 4.36 -2.69 12.82
C VAL A 168 5.27 -3.25 13.92
N ARG A 169 6.40 -2.61 14.19
CA ARG A 169 7.33 -2.99 15.25
C ARG A 169 6.71 -2.81 16.64
N ASP A 170 6.08 -1.67 16.88
CA ASP A 170 5.40 -1.42 18.15
C ASP A 170 4.32 -2.48 18.40
N PHE A 171 3.44 -2.73 17.43
CA PHE A 171 2.39 -3.76 17.55
C PHE A 171 2.96 -5.15 17.78
N ALA A 172 4.11 -5.48 17.17
CA ALA A 172 4.74 -6.78 17.36
C ALA A 172 5.39 -6.96 18.74
N SER A 173 5.72 -5.87 19.45
CA SER A 173 6.48 -5.90 20.70
C SER A 173 5.72 -5.39 21.92
N ALA A 174 4.69 -4.54 21.73
CA ALA A 174 3.96 -3.94 22.83
C ALA A 174 2.95 -4.90 23.49
N ASP A 175 2.75 -4.76 24.79
CA ASP A 175 1.73 -5.50 25.56
C ASP A 175 0.31 -5.13 25.12
N ARG A 176 0.12 -3.89 24.65
CA ARG A 176 -1.15 -3.35 24.16
C ARG A 176 -0.92 -2.60 22.85
N VAL A 177 -1.66 -2.98 21.82
CA VAL A 177 -1.55 -2.38 20.49
C VAL A 177 -2.32 -1.05 20.42
N ALA A 178 -1.81 -0.13 19.61
CA ALA A 178 -2.41 1.18 19.32
C ALA A 178 -2.75 2.03 20.56
N LEU A 179 -2.14 1.75 21.71
CA LEU A 179 -2.38 2.51 22.95
C LEU A 179 -1.61 3.83 22.95
N ARG A 180 -0.45 3.85 22.33
CA ARG A 180 0.50 4.97 22.36
C ARG A 180 1.15 5.15 21.00
N GLU A 181 1.56 6.35 20.73
CA GLU A 181 2.35 6.64 19.54
C GLU A 181 3.80 6.10 19.70
N PRO A 182 4.36 5.40 18.69
CA PRO A 182 5.66 4.74 18.81
C PRO A 182 6.87 5.67 18.53
N TYR A 183 6.67 6.99 18.43
CA TYR A 183 7.74 7.89 17.97
C TYR A 183 8.34 8.75 19.08
N PHE A 184 7.50 9.26 19.99
CA PHE A 184 7.90 10.27 20.96
C PHE A 184 7.80 9.75 22.38
N SER A 185 8.69 10.27 23.26
CA SER A 185 8.78 9.85 24.67
C SER A 185 7.50 10.09 25.46
N GLU A 186 6.71 11.09 25.09
CA GLU A 186 5.43 11.40 25.75
C GLU A 186 4.38 10.35 25.49
N ARG A 187 4.51 9.59 24.39
CA ARG A 187 3.62 8.48 24.01
C ARG A 187 2.15 8.79 24.23
N THR A 188 1.68 9.86 23.60
CA THR A 188 0.30 10.33 23.80
C THR A 188 -0.72 9.40 23.18
N GLU A 189 -1.94 9.40 23.74
CA GLU A 189 -3.05 8.56 23.30
C GLU A 189 -3.76 9.08 22.03
N GLU A 190 -3.30 10.15 21.42
CA GLU A 190 -3.93 10.75 20.24
C GLU A 190 -3.63 9.95 18.98
N LEU A 191 -4.35 8.86 18.81
CA LEU A 191 -4.23 7.96 17.67
C LEU A 191 -5.48 8.02 16.81
N SER A 192 -5.41 8.75 15.73
CA SER A 192 -6.57 8.94 14.87
C SER A 192 -6.87 7.73 14.00
N ARG A 193 -6.04 7.45 13.01
CA ARG A 193 -6.29 6.47 11.96
C ARG A 193 -5.88 5.05 12.32
N VAL A 194 -4.85 4.92 13.12
CA VAL A 194 -4.25 3.62 13.47
C VAL A 194 -5.24 2.68 14.16
N HIS A 195 -6.28 3.22 14.84
CA HIS A 195 -7.35 2.43 15.44
C HIS A 195 -8.16 1.57 14.46
N VAL A 196 -8.09 1.85 13.17
CA VAL A 196 -8.79 1.08 12.14
C VAL A 196 -7.85 0.52 11.07
N ASP A 197 -6.54 0.74 11.21
CA ASP A 197 -5.55 0.23 10.29
C ASP A 197 -5.20 -1.22 10.61
N GLY A 198 -6.10 -2.12 10.23
CA GLY A 198 -5.92 -3.56 10.43
C GLY A 198 -4.73 -4.10 9.66
N TRP A 199 -4.34 -3.47 8.54
CA TRP A 199 -3.24 -3.92 7.72
C TRP A 199 -1.88 -3.86 8.43
N LEU A 200 -1.65 -2.83 9.26
CA LEU A 200 -0.42 -2.75 10.06
C LEU A 200 -0.38 -3.83 11.14
N LEU A 201 -1.52 -4.14 11.77
CA LEU A 201 -1.60 -5.24 12.74
C LEU A 201 -1.41 -6.60 12.08
N GLU A 202 -1.92 -6.80 10.85
CA GLU A 202 -1.67 -8.01 10.06
C GLU A 202 -0.17 -8.19 9.79
N GLN A 203 0.54 -7.14 9.38
CA GLN A 203 1.98 -7.19 9.16
C GLN A 203 2.74 -7.54 10.45
N ALA A 204 2.35 -6.95 11.58
CA ALA A 204 2.90 -7.28 12.89
C ALA A 204 2.66 -8.75 13.27
N ALA A 205 1.45 -9.25 13.00
CA ALA A 205 1.11 -10.66 13.23
C ALA A 205 1.91 -11.61 12.34
N LEU A 206 2.08 -11.26 11.05
CA LEU A 206 2.92 -12.03 10.14
C LEU A 206 4.38 -12.08 10.62
N SER A 207 4.92 -10.96 11.12
CA SER A 207 6.24 -10.88 11.74
C SER A 207 6.31 -11.77 12.99
N ARG A 208 5.33 -11.67 13.88
CA ARG A 208 5.29 -12.43 15.13
C ARG A 208 5.19 -13.95 14.90
N VAL A 209 4.40 -14.37 13.92
CA VAL A 209 4.21 -15.79 13.57
C VAL A 209 5.43 -16.36 12.87
N SER A 210 5.98 -15.65 11.89
CA SER A 210 7.17 -16.09 11.14
C SER A 210 8.47 -16.01 11.96
N GLY A 211 8.51 -15.16 13.00
CA GLY A 211 9.74 -14.86 13.75
C GLY A 211 10.72 -13.95 13.00
N LEU A 212 10.30 -13.36 11.88
CA LEU A 212 11.11 -12.43 11.11
C LEU A 212 11.01 -11.01 11.67
N ASP A 213 12.12 -10.27 11.62
CA ASP A 213 12.09 -8.83 11.91
C ASP A 213 11.11 -8.10 10.99
N PRO A 214 10.31 -7.13 11.49
CA PRO A 214 9.34 -6.40 10.67
C PRO A 214 9.91 -5.78 9.40
N ILE A 215 11.12 -5.23 9.46
CA ILE A 215 11.78 -4.62 8.30
C ILE A 215 12.11 -5.69 7.26
N GLU A 216 12.71 -6.79 7.69
CA GLU A 216 13.05 -7.89 6.80
C GLU A 216 11.78 -8.53 6.20
N LEU A 217 10.78 -8.82 7.03
CA LEU A 217 9.50 -9.33 6.57
C LEU A 217 8.90 -8.45 5.47
N VAL A 218 8.73 -7.17 5.75
CA VAL A 218 7.97 -6.26 4.89
C VAL A 218 8.76 -5.93 3.62
N LEU A 219 10.04 -5.53 3.75
CA LEU A 219 10.80 -5.06 2.60
C LEU A 219 11.30 -6.22 1.72
N ARG A 220 11.70 -7.33 2.32
CA ARG A 220 12.35 -8.42 1.59
C ARG A 220 11.41 -9.48 1.05
N TYR A 221 10.36 -9.81 1.80
CA TYR A 221 9.48 -10.94 1.48
C TYR A 221 8.06 -10.52 1.12
N LEU A 222 7.44 -9.65 1.91
CA LEU A 222 6.06 -9.26 1.68
C LEU A 222 5.92 -8.37 0.44
N THR A 223 6.77 -7.36 0.27
CA THR A 223 6.72 -6.45 -0.88
C THR A 223 6.74 -7.17 -2.23
N PRO A 224 7.72 -8.05 -2.56
CA PRO A 224 7.71 -8.78 -3.82
C PRO A 224 6.52 -9.73 -3.95
N THR A 225 6.05 -10.32 -2.86
CA THR A 225 4.84 -11.15 -2.85
C THR A 225 3.61 -10.33 -3.22
N LEU A 226 3.43 -9.15 -2.63
CA LEU A 226 2.33 -8.24 -2.93
C LEU A 226 2.35 -7.75 -4.38
N VAL A 227 3.54 -7.50 -4.95
CA VAL A 227 3.69 -7.15 -6.36
C VAL A 227 3.08 -8.24 -7.26
N ILE A 228 3.43 -9.50 -7.03
CA ILE A 228 2.89 -10.63 -7.80
C ILE A 228 1.37 -10.74 -7.60
N VAL A 229 0.90 -10.64 -6.36
CA VAL A 229 -0.55 -10.71 -6.05
C VAL A 229 -1.31 -9.57 -6.71
N ALA A 230 -0.75 -8.34 -6.74
CA ALA A 230 -1.36 -7.19 -7.41
C ALA A 230 -1.48 -7.39 -8.93
N LEU A 231 -0.43 -7.90 -9.58
CA LEU A 231 -0.48 -8.23 -11.00
C LEU A 231 -1.53 -9.30 -11.31
N LEU A 232 -1.63 -10.31 -10.44
CA LEU A 232 -2.67 -11.33 -10.54
C LEU A 232 -4.08 -10.76 -10.26
N ALA A 233 -4.22 -9.72 -9.41
CA ALA A 233 -5.50 -9.04 -9.19
C ALA A 233 -5.97 -8.29 -10.44
N VAL A 234 -5.05 -7.63 -11.14
CA VAL A 234 -5.33 -6.99 -12.44
C VAL A 234 -5.74 -8.06 -13.48
N TYR A 235 -5.00 -9.18 -13.54
CA TYR A 235 -5.37 -10.31 -14.38
C TYR A 235 -6.77 -10.85 -14.05
N ALA A 236 -7.11 -11.03 -12.78
CA ALA A 236 -8.40 -11.55 -12.33
C ALA A 236 -9.55 -10.61 -12.75
N LEU A 237 -9.36 -9.29 -12.57
CA LEU A 237 -10.32 -8.28 -13.03
C LEU A 237 -10.44 -8.30 -14.56
N ALA A 238 -9.33 -8.30 -15.30
CA ALA A 238 -9.33 -8.38 -16.75
C ALA A 238 -10.05 -9.63 -17.25
N ARG A 239 -9.82 -10.79 -16.63
CA ARG A 239 -10.48 -12.05 -16.97
C ARG A 239 -11.99 -11.99 -16.74
N THR A 240 -12.42 -11.33 -15.66
CA THR A 240 -13.84 -11.10 -15.39
C THR A 240 -14.47 -10.19 -16.44
N LEU A 241 -13.79 -9.14 -16.84
CA LEU A 241 -14.27 -8.17 -17.83
C LEU A 241 -14.32 -8.78 -19.24
N LEU A 242 -13.26 -9.46 -19.65
CA LEU A 242 -13.06 -9.92 -21.03
C LEU A 242 -13.51 -11.36 -21.26
N LYS A 243 -13.91 -12.09 -20.21
CA LYS A 243 -14.41 -13.48 -20.24
C LYS A 243 -13.44 -14.49 -20.90
N SER A 244 -12.17 -14.13 -21.02
CA SER A 244 -11.14 -14.93 -21.67
C SER A 244 -9.81 -14.80 -20.97
N GLU A 245 -9.06 -15.91 -20.89
CA GLU A 245 -7.76 -15.96 -20.24
C GLU A 245 -6.68 -15.20 -21.02
N ARG A 246 -6.66 -15.37 -22.35
CA ARG A 246 -5.62 -14.79 -23.22
C ARG A 246 -5.58 -13.25 -23.16
N PRO A 247 -6.68 -12.53 -23.41
CA PRO A 247 -6.66 -11.07 -23.28
C PRO A 247 -6.39 -10.62 -21.84
N ALA A 248 -6.81 -11.39 -20.83
CA ALA A 248 -6.55 -11.05 -19.44
C ALA A 248 -5.06 -11.12 -19.10
N VAL A 249 -4.35 -12.15 -19.55
CA VAL A 249 -2.89 -12.25 -19.38
C VAL A 249 -2.18 -11.12 -20.11
N LEU A 250 -2.65 -10.74 -21.31
CA LEU A 250 -2.09 -9.61 -22.05
C LEU A 250 -2.31 -8.29 -21.28
N CYS A 251 -3.51 -8.05 -20.74
CA CYS A 251 -3.76 -6.88 -19.89
C CYS A 251 -2.81 -6.80 -18.68
N GLY A 252 -2.62 -7.92 -18.00
CA GLY A 252 -1.67 -8.01 -16.90
C GLY A 252 -0.22 -7.76 -17.33
N SER A 253 0.17 -8.24 -18.52
CA SER A 253 1.51 -7.99 -19.09
C SER A 253 1.71 -6.52 -19.45
N VAL A 254 0.70 -5.88 -20.09
CA VAL A 254 0.73 -4.43 -20.38
C VAL A 254 0.83 -3.61 -19.10
N TYR A 255 0.07 -4.00 -18.07
CA TYR A 255 0.12 -3.35 -16.78
C TYR A 255 1.51 -3.47 -16.12
N ALA A 256 2.09 -4.67 -16.09
CA ALA A 256 3.43 -4.89 -15.54
C ALA A 256 4.50 -4.11 -16.31
N LEU A 257 4.44 -4.15 -17.65
CA LEU A 257 5.38 -3.43 -18.51
C LEU A 257 5.32 -1.93 -18.31
N PHE A 258 4.11 -1.36 -18.19
CA PHE A 258 3.94 0.07 -17.89
C PHE A 258 4.65 0.46 -16.59
N HIS A 259 4.48 -0.34 -15.52
CA HIS A 259 5.13 -0.05 -14.24
C HIS A 259 6.65 -0.18 -14.28
N ILE A 260 7.20 -1.08 -15.11
CA ILE A 260 8.66 -1.16 -15.33
C ILE A 260 9.18 0.08 -16.06
N VAL A 261 8.49 0.47 -17.14
CA VAL A 261 8.94 1.55 -18.02
C VAL A 261 8.85 2.91 -17.33
N PHE A 262 7.80 3.13 -16.54
CA PHE A 262 7.58 4.38 -15.82
C PHE A 262 8.01 4.31 -14.36
N MET A 263 9.05 3.54 -14.06
CA MET A 263 9.69 3.47 -12.75
C MET A 263 10.70 4.61 -12.59
N GLU A 264 10.21 5.79 -12.27
CA GLU A 264 11.07 6.94 -11.96
C GLU A 264 11.29 7.06 -10.43
N PRO A 265 12.42 7.60 -9.98
CA PRO A 265 12.74 7.72 -8.55
C PRO A 265 11.92 8.78 -7.78
N SER A 266 10.90 9.38 -8.38
CA SER A 266 10.03 10.33 -7.68
C SER A 266 9.00 9.61 -6.79
N VAL A 267 8.70 10.20 -5.65
CA VAL A 267 7.80 9.63 -4.60
C VAL A 267 6.40 9.30 -5.14
N HIS A 268 5.96 9.97 -6.20
CA HIS A 268 4.61 9.83 -6.77
C HIS A 268 4.61 9.10 -8.12
N ASN A 269 5.66 8.37 -8.41
CA ASN A 269 5.74 7.60 -9.64
C ASN A 269 4.99 6.28 -9.50
N ILE A 270 4.07 6.02 -10.42
CA ILE A 270 3.17 4.88 -10.39
C ILE A 270 3.94 3.54 -10.35
N GLY A 271 5.08 3.45 -11.05
CA GLY A 271 5.91 2.25 -11.06
C GLY A 271 6.60 2.01 -9.71
N VAL A 272 7.07 3.08 -9.08
CA VAL A 272 7.67 3.04 -7.73
C VAL A 272 6.61 2.69 -6.68
N GLU A 273 5.41 3.22 -6.79
CA GLU A 273 4.32 2.90 -5.85
C GLU A 273 4.01 1.41 -5.84
N LEU A 274 3.97 0.75 -7.00
CA LEU A 274 3.77 -0.70 -7.08
C LEU A 274 4.98 -1.48 -6.57
N ALA A 275 6.20 -1.13 -7.01
CA ALA A 275 7.38 -1.95 -6.75
C ALA A 275 7.96 -1.76 -5.33
N ALA A 276 7.72 -0.62 -4.68
CA ALA A 276 8.39 -0.30 -3.43
C ALA A 276 7.44 0.10 -2.29
N ARG A 277 6.28 0.67 -2.63
CA ARG A 277 5.35 1.22 -1.64
C ARG A 277 4.11 0.37 -1.44
N ILE A 278 3.98 -0.75 -2.16
CA ILE A 278 2.81 -1.63 -2.07
C ILE A 278 2.53 -2.17 -0.65
N PRO A 279 3.50 -2.38 0.26
CA PRO A 279 3.18 -2.79 1.62
C PRO A 279 2.59 -1.67 2.49
N GLU A 280 2.66 -0.41 2.05
CA GLU A 280 1.91 0.66 2.70
C GLU A 280 0.41 0.39 2.51
N ASP A 281 -0.36 0.63 3.54
CA ASP A 281 -1.80 0.38 3.60
C ASP A 281 -2.59 0.99 2.42
N LYS A 282 -2.31 2.26 2.08
CA LYS A 282 -2.94 2.97 0.96
C LYS A 282 -2.69 2.30 -0.39
N HIS A 283 -1.49 1.76 -0.58
CA HIS A 283 -1.10 1.09 -1.82
C HIS A 283 -1.59 -0.36 -1.85
N ALA A 284 -1.59 -1.07 -0.72
CA ALA A 284 -2.23 -2.38 -0.60
C ALA A 284 -3.73 -2.28 -0.92
N ALA A 285 -4.44 -1.31 -0.35
CA ALA A 285 -5.85 -1.07 -0.67
C ALA A 285 -6.07 -0.76 -2.16
N ARG A 286 -5.22 0.07 -2.77
CA ARG A 286 -5.29 0.46 -4.18
C ARG A 286 -5.03 -0.70 -5.13
N PHE A 287 -3.96 -1.47 -4.91
CA PHE A 287 -3.50 -2.48 -5.86
C PHE A 287 -4.13 -3.85 -5.67
N LEU A 288 -4.67 -4.15 -4.47
CA LEU A 288 -5.26 -5.45 -4.15
C LEU A 288 -6.78 -5.36 -3.95
N ILE A 289 -7.24 -4.45 -3.07
CA ILE A 289 -8.65 -4.40 -2.68
C ILE A 289 -9.50 -3.76 -3.77
N LEU A 290 -9.08 -2.62 -4.32
CA LEU A 290 -9.83 -1.90 -5.37
C LEU A 290 -10.14 -2.77 -6.61
N PRO A 291 -9.18 -3.43 -7.27
CA PRO A 291 -9.48 -4.28 -8.42
C PRO A 291 -10.37 -5.47 -8.05
N THR A 292 -10.23 -6.01 -6.83
CA THR A 292 -11.06 -7.12 -6.36
C THR A 292 -12.49 -6.67 -6.08
N ALA A 293 -12.70 -5.49 -5.50
CA ALA A 293 -14.03 -4.91 -5.31
C ALA A 293 -14.74 -4.67 -6.66
N LEU A 294 -14.05 -4.07 -7.63
CA LEU A 294 -14.58 -3.86 -8.98
C LEU A 294 -14.95 -5.20 -9.66
N LEU A 295 -14.13 -6.23 -9.50
CA LEU A 295 -14.41 -7.58 -9.99
C LEU A 295 -15.76 -8.10 -9.47
N PHE A 296 -16.04 -7.97 -8.17
CA PHE A 296 -17.31 -8.43 -7.58
C PHE A 296 -18.49 -7.56 -7.97
N ALA A 297 -18.31 -6.26 -8.13
CA ALA A 297 -19.35 -5.38 -8.67
C ALA A 297 -19.79 -5.83 -10.07
N VAL A 298 -18.83 -6.11 -10.96
CA VAL A 298 -19.11 -6.60 -12.31
C VAL A 298 -19.82 -7.96 -12.29
N HIS A 299 -19.31 -8.92 -11.52
CA HIS A 299 -19.97 -10.22 -11.38
C HIS A 299 -21.39 -10.10 -10.85
N PHE A 300 -21.65 -9.18 -9.92
CA PHE A 300 -23.01 -8.93 -9.43
C PHE A 300 -23.90 -8.34 -10.51
N VAL A 301 -23.45 -7.34 -11.24
CA VAL A 301 -24.23 -6.71 -12.32
C VAL A 301 -24.62 -7.71 -13.39
N GLU A 302 -23.71 -8.62 -13.77
CA GLU A 302 -23.95 -9.63 -14.80
C GLU A 302 -24.79 -10.81 -14.35
N SER A 303 -24.54 -11.33 -13.14
CA SER A 303 -25.18 -12.57 -12.68
C SER A 303 -26.33 -12.39 -11.72
N ARG A 304 -26.46 -11.22 -11.07
CA ARG A 304 -27.44 -10.89 -10.03
C ARG A 304 -27.41 -11.84 -8.82
N LYS A 305 -26.34 -12.60 -8.63
CA LYS A 305 -26.22 -13.53 -7.50
C LYS A 305 -25.84 -12.75 -6.24
N SER A 306 -26.64 -12.91 -5.17
CA SER A 306 -26.47 -12.18 -3.88
C SER A 306 -25.09 -12.38 -3.26
N ARG A 307 -24.43 -13.52 -3.47
CA ARG A 307 -23.07 -13.78 -2.99
C ARG A 307 -22.05 -12.77 -3.50
N TYR A 308 -22.18 -12.28 -4.73
CA TYR A 308 -21.28 -11.27 -5.28
C TYR A 308 -21.56 -9.88 -4.71
N LEU A 309 -22.83 -9.58 -4.42
CA LEU A 309 -23.18 -8.37 -3.67
C LEU A 309 -22.61 -8.41 -2.25
N GLY A 310 -22.76 -9.56 -1.56
CA GLY A 310 -22.19 -9.74 -0.22
C GLY A 310 -20.68 -9.56 -0.20
N LEU A 311 -19.94 -10.12 -1.19
CA LEU A 311 -18.50 -9.92 -1.31
C LEU A 311 -18.13 -8.48 -1.67
N PHE A 312 -18.89 -7.82 -2.53
CA PHE A 312 -18.68 -6.40 -2.81
C PHE A 312 -18.86 -5.55 -1.55
N THR A 313 -19.94 -5.79 -0.79
CA THR A 313 -20.19 -5.14 0.51
C THR A 313 -19.01 -5.38 1.47
N PHE A 314 -18.59 -6.64 1.59
CA PHE A 314 -17.43 -7.02 2.40
C PHE A 314 -16.17 -6.23 2.01
N PHE A 315 -15.88 -6.06 0.71
CA PHE A 315 -14.73 -5.30 0.27
C PHE A 315 -14.86 -3.80 0.50
N CYS A 316 -16.07 -3.24 0.45
CA CYS A 316 -16.29 -1.86 0.87
C CYS A 316 -15.88 -1.65 2.35
N TRP A 317 -16.20 -2.61 3.23
CA TRP A 317 -15.76 -2.58 4.62
C TRP A 317 -14.27 -2.87 4.79
N ALA A 318 -13.72 -3.82 4.04
CA ALA A 318 -12.30 -4.15 4.06
C ALA A 318 -11.42 -2.97 3.62
N VAL A 319 -11.89 -2.14 2.66
CA VAL A 319 -11.21 -0.90 2.29
C VAL A 319 -10.97 -0.01 3.49
N ILE A 320 -11.94 0.13 4.41
CA ILE A 320 -11.76 0.97 5.61
C ILE A 320 -10.71 0.37 6.54
N ALA A 321 -10.76 -0.95 6.75
CA ALA A 321 -9.82 -1.65 7.62
C ALA A 321 -8.39 -1.70 7.06
N VAL A 322 -8.20 -1.43 5.76
CA VAL A 322 -6.87 -1.32 5.14
C VAL A 322 -6.51 0.14 4.92
N HIS A 323 -7.30 0.90 4.12
CA HIS A 323 -7.09 2.33 3.93
C HIS A 323 -8.33 3.06 3.39
N PRO A 324 -8.99 3.91 4.19
CA PRO A 324 -10.27 4.54 3.83
C PRO A 324 -10.21 5.46 2.61
N ALA A 325 -9.06 6.09 2.29
CA ALA A 325 -8.95 7.01 1.14
C ALA A 325 -9.17 6.33 -0.23
N VAL A 326 -9.16 4.99 -0.31
CA VAL A 326 -9.49 4.27 -1.55
C VAL A 326 -11.00 4.22 -1.79
N LEU A 327 -11.82 4.36 -0.74
CA LEU A 327 -13.27 4.30 -0.85
C LEU A 327 -13.87 5.40 -1.74
N PRO A 328 -13.49 6.68 -1.64
CA PRO A 328 -13.93 7.72 -2.57
C PRO A 328 -13.55 7.41 -4.02
N ALA A 329 -12.35 6.89 -4.28
CA ALA A 329 -11.92 6.50 -5.62
C ALA A 329 -12.76 5.33 -6.19
N LEU A 330 -13.04 4.31 -5.36
CA LEU A 330 -13.99 3.24 -5.72
C LEU A 330 -15.38 3.81 -5.97
N GLY A 331 -15.84 4.74 -5.11
CA GLY A 331 -17.13 5.43 -5.25
C GLY A 331 -17.30 6.16 -6.57
N LEU A 332 -16.30 6.93 -6.99
CA LEU A 332 -16.31 7.63 -8.28
C LEU A 332 -16.33 6.65 -9.46
N CYS A 333 -15.57 5.55 -9.40
CA CYS A 333 -15.62 4.49 -10.40
C CYS A 333 -17.03 3.87 -10.49
N MET A 334 -17.62 3.53 -9.35
CA MET A 334 -18.93 2.93 -9.27
C MET A 334 -20.04 3.90 -9.68
N LEU A 335 -19.90 5.18 -9.37
CA LEU A 335 -20.82 6.23 -9.82
C LEU A 335 -20.81 6.33 -11.35
N GLY A 336 -19.62 6.43 -11.96
CA GLY A 336 -19.49 6.49 -13.41
C GLY A 336 -20.02 5.25 -14.11
N PHE A 337 -19.68 4.06 -13.60
CA PHE A 337 -20.21 2.81 -14.08
C PHE A 337 -21.73 2.75 -13.96
N GLY A 338 -22.28 3.13 -12.79
CA GLY A 338 -23.72 3.11 -12.53
C GLY A 338 -24.50 4.07 -13.42
N LEU A 339 -24.04 5.31 -13.54
CA LEU A 339 -24.68 6.32 -14.41
C LEU A 339 -24.74 5.83 -15.86
N LEU A 340 -23.63 5.32 -16.39
CA LEU A 340 -23.58 4.86 -17.77
C LEU A 340 -24.41 3.57 -17.96
N HIS A 341 -24.33 2.61 -17.03
CA HIS A 341 -25.12 1.40 -17.06
C HIS A 341 -26.62 1.70 -17.04
N LEU A 342 -27.07 2.60 -16.16
CA LEU A 342 -28.47 3.03 -16.07
C LEU A 342 -28.91 3.78 -17.31
N ALA A 343 -28.10 4.70 -17.83
CA ALA A 343 -28.43 5.46 -19.04
C ALA A 343 -28.68 4.54 -20.25
N LEU A 344 -27.93 3.46 -20.36
CA LEU A 344 -28.09 2.46 -21.43
C LEU A 344 -29.24 1.47 -21.19
N ASN A 345 -29.69 1.33 -19.94
CA ASN A 345 -30.69 0.33 -19.50
C ASN A 345 -31.87 0.96 -18.76
N LEU A 346 -32.27 2.20 -19.10
CA LEU A 346 -33.29 2.98 -18.38
C LEU A 346 -34.62 2.24 -18.16
N ARG A 347 -35.02 1.40 -19.12
CA ARG A 347 -36.30 0.66 -19.09
C ARG A 347 -36.21 -0.67 -18.31
N GLN A 348 -35.00 -1.10 -17.92
CA GLN A 348 -34.79 -2.38 -17.25
C GLN A 348 -34.83 -2.20 -15.72
N ARG A 349 -35.91 -2.64 -15.07
CA ARG A 349 -36.01 -2.58 -13.59
C ARG A 349 -34.85 -3.31 -12.91
N SER A 350 -34.38 -4.41 -13.47
CA SER A 350 -33.25 -5.17 -12.92
C SER A 350 -31.96 -4.34 -12.90
N ALA A 351 -31.71 -3.46 -13.88
CA ALA A 351 -30.55 -2.57 -13.87
C ALA A 351 -30.62 -1.59 -12.68
N TRP A 352 -31.78 -0.96 -12.49
CA TRP A 352 -32.01 -0.04 -11.37
C TRP A 352 -31.82 -0.73 -10.02
N THR A 353 -32.49 -1.87 -9.81
CA THR A 353 -32.35 -2.63 -8.56
C THR A 353 -30.91 -3.00 -8.30
N GLY A 354 -30.18 -3.42 -9.32
CA GLY A 354 -28.77 -3.79 -9.15
C GLY A 354 -27.88 -2.61 -8.75
N MET A 355 -28.05 -1.45 -9.39
CA MET A 355 -27.25 -0.27 -9.05
C MET A 355 -27.63 0.29 -7.67
N VAL A 356 -28.91 0.29 -7.31
CA VAL A 356 -29.37 0.68 -5.96
C VAL A 356 -28.75 -0.23 -4.89
N LEU A 357 -28.74 -1.55 -5.11
CA LEU A 357 -28.13 -2.48 -4.15
C LEU A 357 -26.62 -2.28 -4.01
N LEU A 358 -25.90 -2.01 -5.11
CA LEU A 358 -24.46 -1.67 -5.04
C LEU A 358 -24.23 -0.33 -4.31
N ALA A 359 -25.07 0.67 -4.56
CA ALA A 359 -25.00 1.94 -3.84
C ALA A 359 -25.27 1.75 -2.34
N LEU A 360 -26.31 0.98 -1.96
CA LEU A 360 -26.59 0.65 -0.56
C LEU A 360 -25.45 -0.13 0.09
N ALA A 361 -24.81 -1.06 -0.66
CA ALA A 361 -23.64 -1.78 -0.18
C ALA A 361 -22.48 -0.82 0.15
N MET A 362 -22.22 0.16 -0.69
CA MET A 362 -21.22 1.20 -0.42
C MET A 362 -21.64 2.10 0.73
N TRP A 363 -22.91 2.53 0.76
CA TRP A 363 -23.44 3.36 1.85
C TRP A 363 -23.43 2.65 3.21
N SER A 364 -23.50 1.31 3.25
CA SER A 364 -23.42 0.55 4.49
C SER A 364 -22.16 0.85 5.29
N VAL A 365 -21.09 1.23 4.61
CA VAL A 365 -19.82 1.64 5.23
C VAL A 365 -19.96 2.86 6.12
N ALA A 366 -20.93 3.75 5.85
CA ALA A 366 -21.21 4.91 6.71
C ALA A 366 -21.68 4.49 8.14
N LEU A 367 -22.12 3.24 8.32
CA LEU A 367 -22.40 2.69 9.65
C LEU A 367 -21.13 2.55 10.51
N GLY A 368 -19.95 2.37 9.89
CA GLY A 368 -18.68 2.25 10.60
C GLY A 368 -18.35 3.49 11.44
N PRO A 369 -18.29 4.69 10.86
CA PRO A 369 -18.14 5.94 11.61
C PRO A 369 -19.19 6.14 12.69
N MET A 370 -20.45 5.76 12.43
CA MET A 370 -21.51 5.82 13.44
C MET A 370 -21.24 4.88 14.62
N LEU A 371 -20.76 3.67 14.35
CA LEU A 371 -20.38 2.72 15.40
C LEU A 371 -19.19 3.21 16.22
N LEU A 372 -18.21 3.85 15.57
CA LEU A 372 -17.05 4.43 16.24
C LEU A 372 -17.43 5.52 17.24
N LEU A 373 -18.47 6.31 16.98
CA LEU A 373 -18.98 7.30 17.94
C LEU A 373 -19.36 6.68 19.30
N PHE A 374 -19.84 5.44 19.31
CA PHE A 374 -20.17 4.74 20.56
C PHE A 374 -18.94 4.28 21.34
N THR A 375 -17.76 4.23 20.70
CA THR A 375 -16.49 3.89 21.35
C THR A 375 -15.71 5.11 21.83
N GLY A 376 -16.23 6.32 21.61
CA GLY A 376 -15.54 7.56 21.94
C GLY A 376 -14.46 7.98 20.92
N VAL A 377 -14.23 7.18 19.87
CA VAL A 377 -13.29 7.49 18.80
C VAL A 377 -13.96 8.47 17.82
N SER A 378 -13.31 9.61 17.57
CA SER A 378 -13.80 10.58 16.60
C SER A 378 -13.74 10.01 15.17
N PRO A 379 -14.88 9.92 14.45
CA PRO A 379 -14.89 9.46 13.06
C PRO A 379 -14.03 10.35 12.14
N ALA A 380 -13.98 11.66 12.41
CA ALA A 380 -13.14 12.59 11.67
C ALA A 380 -11.65 12.25 11.86
N ALA A 381 -11.25 11.92 13.08
CA ALA A 381 -9.88 11.51 13.39
C ALA A 381 -9.47 10.22 12.68
N VAL A 382 -10.40 9.30 12.46
CA VAL A 382 -10.15 8.03 11.74
C VAL A 382 -10.07 8.22 10.22
N LEU A 383 -10.95 9.05 9.67
CA LEU A 383 -11.02 9.27 8.22
C LEU A 383 -9.94 10.24 7.72
N TYR A 384 -9.57 11.18 8.55
CA TYR A 384 -8.55 12.18 8.26
C TYR A 384 -7.44 11.98 9.29
N SER A 385 -6.21 11.64 8.85
CA SER A 385 -5.05 11.73 9.73
C SER A 385 -4.98 13.19 10.22
N ALA A 386 -5.20 13.38 11.52
CA ALA A 386 -5.83 14.58 12.05
C ALA A 386 -5.09 15.90 11.81
N ASP A 387 -3.78 15.91 11.65
CA ASP A 387 -3.06 17.18 11.77
C ASP A 387 -2.72 17.87 10.45
N ILE A 388 -2.55 17.11 9.38
CA ILE A 388 -2.22 17.68 8.05
C ILE A 388 -3.49 18.03 7.27
N ASN A 389 -4.63 17.39 7.58
CA ASN A 389 -5.86 17.48 6.81
C ASN A 389 -6.90 18.44 7.41
N SER A 390 -6.74 18.84 8.67
CA SER A 390 -7.61 19.82 9.34
C SER A 390 -7.10 21.27 9.25
N THR A 391 -5.98 21.47 8.53
CA THR A 391 -5.42 22.79 8.35
C THR A 391 -6.31 23.60 7.40
N PRO A 392 -6.78 24.80 7.80
CA PRO A 392 -7.55 25.67 6.93
C PRO A 392 -6.78 25.96 5.63
N PRO A 393 -7.49 26.14 4.49
CA PRO A 393 -6.85 26.44 3.20
C PRO A 393 -5.88 27.62 3.24
N GLU A 394 -6.15 28.62 4.07
CA GLU A 394 -5.32 29.81 4.27
C GLU A 394 -3.94 29.51 4.90
N VAL A 395 -3.83 28.41 5.59
CA VAL A 395 -2.58 27.92 6.22
C VAL A 395 -1.85 26.95 5.31
N LEU A 396 -2.51 26.49 4.27
CA LEU A 396 -1.99 25.51 3.33
C LEU A 396 -0.95 26.11 2.38
N ASP A 397 -0.93 27.41 2.17
CA ASP A 397 -0.05 28.09 1.20
C ASP A 397 1.45 27.99 1.52
N ASN A 398 1.85 27.61 2.72
CA ASN A 398 3.24 27.68 3.18
C ASN A 398 3.87 26.37 3.66
N THR A 399 3.21 25.21 3.53
CA THR A 399 3.80 23.96 3.95
C THR A 399 4.47 23.19 2.80
N VAL A 400 5.62 22.54 3.05
CA VAL A 400 6.32 21.71 2.03
C VAL A 400 5.44 20.57 1.55
N PHE A 401 4.59 20.02 2.42
CA PHE A 401 3.63 18.99 2.04
C PHE A 401 2.65 19.52 1.00
N ILE A 402 2.24 20.75 1.15
CA ILE A 402 1.34 21.41 0.20
C ILE A 402 2.10 21.85 -1.03
N THR A 403 3.31 22.37 -0.91
CA THR A 403 4.12 22.63 -2.09
C THR A 403 4.55 21.36 -2.82
N GLU A 404 4.71 20.24 -2.16
CA GLU A 404 4.85 18.94 -2.83
C GLU A 404 3.50 18.39 -3.30
N SER A 405 2.42 18.59 -2.56
CA SER A 405 1.05 18.29 -2.95
C SER A 405 0.51 19.30 -3.96
N TRP A 406 0.90 20.55 -3.90
CA TRP A 406 0.64 21.57 -4.92
C TRP A 406 1.34 21.27 -6.23
N ARG A 407 2.40 20.52 -6.27
CA ARG A 407 2.91 19.91 -7.51
C ARG A 407 1.90 18.95 -8.14
N HIS A 408 0.92 18.49 -7.38
CA HIS A 408 -0.18 17.64 -7.88
C HIS A 408 -1.45 18.43 -8.18
N ILE A 409 -1.53 19.70 -7.79
CA ILE A 409 -2.67 20.58 -8.00
C ILE A 409 -2.22 21.76 -8.87
N TYR A 410 -3.05 22.11 -9.83
CA TYR A 410 -2.96 23.33 -10.62
C TYR A 410 -4.09 24.26 -10.20
N GLU A 411 -3.76 25.39 -9.62
CA GLU A 411 -4.70 26.41 -9.19
C GLU A 411 -4.89 27.47 -10.27
N PHE A 412 -6.10 27.95 -10.42
CA PHE A 412 -6.49 29.00 -11.35
C PHE A 412 -6.71 30.32 -10.61
N ASP A 413 -6.58 31.45 -11.30
CA ASP A 413 -6.75 32.82 -10.73
C ASP A 413 -8.09 33.05 -10.03
N ASN A 414 -9.10 32.26 -10.33
CA ASN A 414 -10.44 32.35 -9.71
C ASN A 414 -10.58 31.48 -8.44
N GLY A 415 -9.48 30.92 -7.93
CA GLY A 415 -9.46 30.05 -6.76
C GLY A 415 -9.94 28.62 -7.00
N SER A 416 -10.39 28.29 -8.22
CA SER A 416 -10.65 26.88 -8.56
C SER A 416 -9.34 26.16 -8.84
N TYR A 417 -9.34 24.84 -8.65
CA TYR A 417 -8.15 24.04 -8.90
C TYR A 417 -8.51 22.70 -9.56
N MET A 418 -7.51 22.07 -10.15
CA MET A 418 -7.59 20.70 -10.66
C MET A 418 -6.32 19.92 -10.32
N MET A 419 -6.35 18.62 -10.43
CA MET A 419 -5.15 17.82 -10.39
C MET A 419 -4.18 18.22 -11.52
N HIS A 420 -2.88 18.32 -11.21
CA HIS A 420 -1.89 18.60 -12.25
C HIS A 420 -1.93 17.51 -13.34
N PRO A 421 -1.96 17.86 -14.63
CA PRO A 421 -2.25 16.91 -15.72
C PRO A 421 -1.13 15.93 -16.06
N TRP A 422 -0.06 15.80 -15.25
CA TRP A 422 1.08 14.93 -15.51
C TRP A 422 0.69 13.47 -15.80
N LEU A 423 -0.36 12.96 -15.12
CA LEU A 423 -0.86 11.59 -15.34
C LEU A 423 -1.54 11.47 -16.72
N LEU A 424 -2.41 12.41 -17.08
CA LEU A 424 -3.07 12.41 -18.40
C LEU A 424 -2.09 12.66 -19.54
N LEU A 425 -1.05 13.47 -19.30
CA LEU A 425 -0.01 13.78 -20.28
C LEU A 425 1.01 12.65 -20.44
N ASN A 426 0.96 11.61 -19.58
CA ASN A 426 1.73 10.40 -19.82
C ASN A 426 1.37 9.83 -21.20
N PRO A 427 2.33 9.62 -22.13
CA PRO A 427 2.03 9.29 -23.51
C PRO A 427 1.24 7.98 -23.67
N VAL A 428 1.45 7.00 -22.79
CA VAL A 428 0.67 5.75 -22.80
C VAL A 428 -0.77 5.98 -22.36
N ILE A 429 -0.96 6.71 -21.26
CA ILE A 429 -2.30 7.04 -20.75
C ILE A 429 -3.05 7.90 -21.76
N LEU A 430 -2.43 8.99 -22.26
CA LEU A 430 -3.02 9.86 -23.26
C LEU A 430 -3.39 9.10 -24.55
N GLY A 431 -2.45 8.31 -25.10
CA GLY A 431 -2.71 7.49 -26.26
C GLY A 431 -3.85 6.50 -26.04
N THR A 432 -3.92 5.93 -24.84
CA THR A 432 -5.02 5.03 -24.46
C THR A 432 -6.36 5.77 -24.41
N TYR A 433 -6.41 6.99 -23.90
CA TYR A 433 -7.64 7.79 -23.92
C TYR A 433 -8.07 8.14 -25.35
N VAL A 434 -7.13 8.63 -26.17
CA VAL A 434 -7.43 9.06 -27.56
C VAL A 434 -7.96 7.90 -28.40
N LEU A 435 -7.36 6.74 -28.31
CA LEU A 435 -7.75 5.56 -29.10
C LEU A 435 -8.85 4.73 -28.42
N GLY A 436 -8.82 4.65 -27.11
CA GLY A 436 -9.68 3.77 -26.34
C GLY A 436 -11.08 4.31 -26.11
N ILE A 437 -11.26 5.63 -25.97
CA ILE A 437 -12.61 6.20 -25.81
C ILE A 437 -13.49 5.88 -27.02
N PRO A 438 -13.07 6.13 -28.28
CA PRO A 438 -13.85 5.70 -29.45
C PRO A 438 -14.12 4.19 -29.49
N PHE A 439 -13.12 3.38 -29.15
CA PHE A 439 -13.26 1.93 -29.07
C PHE A 439 -14.31 1.50 -28.04
N LEU A 440 -14.29 2.08 -26.82
CA LEU A 440 -15.27 1.79 -25.77
C LEU A 440 -16.67 2.28 -26.15
N LEU A 441 -16.79 3.48 -26.76
CA LEU A 441 -18.08 4.00 -27.24
C LEU A 441 -18.73 3.06 -28.24
N TRP A 442 -17.93 2.45 -29.11
CA TRP A 442 -18.45 1.44 -30.04
C TRP A 442 -18.97 0.18 -29.32
N ARG A 443 -18.32 -0.23 -28.22
CA ARG A 443 -18.64 -1.46 -27.46
C ARG A 443 -19.62 -1.25 -26.29
N VAL A 444 -19.89 -0.02 -25.89
CA VAL A 444 -20.57 0.31 -24.63
C VAL A 444 -21.98 -0.27 -24.49
N LYS A 445 -22.71 -0.40 -25.60
CA LYS A 445 -24.08 -0.96 -25.60
C LYS A 445 -24.09 -2.49 -25.36
N SER A 446 -23.03 -3.19 -25.74
CA SER A 446 -22.97 -4.66 -25.72
C SER A 446 -22.09 -5.22 -24.61
N SER A 447 -21.34 -4.39 -23.88
CA SER A 447 -20.34 -4.86 -22.94
C SER A 447 -20.38 -4.12 -21.61
N VAL A 448 -20.61 -4.85 -20.52
CA VAL A 448 -20.51 -4.34 -19.14
C VAL A 448 -19.08 -3.87 -18.85
N ALA A 449 -18.08 -4.54 -19.42
CA ALA A 449 -16.68 -4.11 -19.30
C ALA A 449 -16.47 -2.72 -19.90
N ALA A 450 -17.01 -2.46 -21.12
CA ALA A 450 -16.90 -1.14 -21.72
C ALA A 450 -17.64 -0.07 -20.92
N GLN A 451 -18.76 -0.42 -20.29
CA GLN A 451 -19.50 0.50 -19.40
C GLN A 451 -18.70 0.85 -18.15
N LEU A 452 -18.06 -0.14 -17.51
CA LEU A 452 -17.21 0.12 -16.35
C LEU A 452 -15.98 0.97 -16.73
N LEU A 453 -15.27 0.59 -17.80
CA LEU A 453 -14.06 1.30 -18.22
C LEU A 453 -14.38 2.74 -18.64
N LEU A 454 -15.38 2.94 -19.48
CA LEU A 454 -15.74 4.28 -19.97
C LEU A 454 -16.36 5.14 -18.85
N GLY A 455 -17.32 4.59 -18.10
CA GLY A 455 -17.99 5.32 -17.02
C GLY A 455 -17.05 5.65 -15.89
N GLY A 456 -16.28 4.65 -15.42
CA GLY A 456 -15.30 4.83 -14.35
C GLY A 456 -14.21 5.83 -14.72
N LEU A 457 -13.56 5.68 -15.89
CA LEU A 457 -12.57 6.65 -16.37
C LEU A 457 -13.18 8.05 -16.54
N GLY A 458 -14.38 8.13 -17.14
CA GLY A 458 -15.01 9.41 -17.41
C GLY A 458 -15.29 10.21 -16.14
N VAL A 459 -15.96 9.59 -15.14
CA VAL A 459 -16.31 10.29 -13.89
C VAL A 459 -15.06 10.60 -13.07
N VAL A 460 -14.11 9.70 -12.94
CA VAL A 460 -12.86 9.96 -12.22
C VAL A 460 -12.08 11.11 -12.88
N THR A 461 -11.98 11.11 -14.23
CA THR A 461 -11.29 12.19 -14.96
C THR A 461 -11.98 13.54 -14.76
N VAL A 462 -13.30 13.57 -14.84
CA VAL A 462 -14.08 14.81 -14.59
C VAL A 462 -13.87 15.27 -13.14
N ALA A 463 -13.92 14.35 -12.17
CA ALA A 463 -13.78 14.68 -10.76
C ALA A 463 -12.42 15.30 -10.39
N VAL A 464 -11.34 14.95 -11.12
CA VAL A 464 -10.00 15.45 -10.77
C VAL A 464 -9.44 16.48 -11.73
N TYR A 465 -9.96 16.59 -12.97
CA TYR A 465 -9.41 17.49 -14.00
C TYR A 465 -10.37 18.59 -14.48
N VAL A 466 -11.63 18.57 -14.09
CA VAL A 466 -12.56 19.68 -14.40
C VAL A 466 -12.59 20.63 -13.22
N PRO A 467 -12.02 21.86 -13.31
CA PRO A 467 -11.72 22.69 -12.16
C PRO A 467 -12.88 22.90 -11.17
N PRO A 468 -14.11 23.28 -11.59
CA PRO A 468 -15.22 23.45 -10.64
C PRO A 468 -15.61 22.17 -9.90
N VAL A 469 -15.51 21.00 -10.60
CA VAL A 469 -15.83 19.70 -10.02
C VAL A 469 -14.70 19.23 -9.09
N ALA A 470 -13.46 19.42 -9.51
CA ALA A 470 -12.29 19.06 -8.72
C ALA A 470 -12.23 19.88 -7.41
N THR A 471 -12.52 21.17 -7.47
CA THR A 471 -12.64 22.03 -6.29
C THR A 471 -13.74 21.53 -5.35
N PHE A 472 -14.95 21.29 -5.86
CA PHE A 472 -16.04 20.73 -5.05
C PHE A 472 -15.68 19.39 -4.40
N VAL A 473 -15.06 18.49 -5.16
CA VAL A 473 -14.64 17.18 -4.68
C VAL A 473 -13.53 17.30 -3.64
N GLY A 474 -12.55 18.17 -3.87
CA GLY A 474 -11.45 18.40 -2.95
C GLY A 474 -11.86 19.04 -1.63
N GLU A 475 -12.91 19.85 -1.64
CA GLU A 475 -13.43 20.50 -0.43
C GLU A 475 -14.41 19.62 0.36
N ASN A 476 -15.13 18.70 -0.31
CA ASN A 476 -16.22 17.95 0.32
C ASN A 476 -15.99 16.44 0.47
N LEU A 477 -15.16 15.81 -0.37
CA LEU A 477 -14.93 14.36 -0.33
C LEU A 477 -13.52 13.98 0.12
N ILE A 478 -12.54 14.86 -0.13
CA ILE A 478 -11.14 14.62 0.23
C ILE A 478 -10.48 16.00 0.37
N VAL A 479 -9.37 16.09 1.10
CA VAL A 479 -8.67 17.39 1.14
C VAL A 479 -8.01 17.74 -0.21
N PRO A 480 -7.93 19.02 -0.57
CA PRO A 480 -7.37 19.47 -1.85
C PRO A 480 -6.02 18.84 -2.19
N GLY A 481 -5.07 18.88 -1.27
CA GLY A 481 -3.73 18.32 -1.44
C GLY A 481 -3.68 16.79 -1.66
N GLN A 482 -4.80 16.09 -1.48
CA GLN A 482 -4.91 14.65 -1.71
C GLN A 482 -5.81 14.28 -2.89
N LEU A 483 -6.25 15.25 -3.68
CA LEU A 483 -7.10 15.04 -4.86
C LEU A 483 -6.52 13.99 -5.83
N TRP A 484 -5.19 13.91 -5.93
CA TRP A 484 -4.48 12.93 -6.75
C TRP A 484 -4.78 11.46 -6.38
N ARG A 485 -5.20 11.19 -5.14
CA ARG A 485 -5.59 9.83 -4.71
C ARG A 485 -6.86 9.36 -5.41
N LEU A 486 -7.74 10.28 -5.79
CA LEU A 486 -8.94 9.93 -6.55
C LEU A 486 -8.61 9.48 -7.98
N ALA A 487 -7.45 9.89 -8.52
CA ALA A 487 -6.98 9.47 -9.83
C ALA A 487 -6.35 8.05 -9.84
N TRP A 488 -6.19 7.40 -8.69
CA TRP A 488 -5.60 6.05 -8.60
C TRP A 488 -6.23 4.99 -9.50
N PRO A 489 -7.55 5.00 -9.78
CA PRO A 489 -8.15 4.06 -10.73
C PRO A 489 -7.75 4.31 -12.19
N ILE A 490 -7.32 5.52 -12.57
CA ILE A 490 -7.03 5.87 -13.97
C ILE A 490 -6.02 4.93 -14.60
N PRO A 491 -4.81 4.68 -14.02
CA PRO A 491 -3.86 3.76 -14.63
C PRO A 491 -4.41 2.34 -14.76
N LEU A 492 -5.11 1.84 -13.74
CA LEU A 492 -5.71 0.51 -13.77
C LEU A 492 -6.68 0.37 -14.94
N LEU A 493 -7.67 1.25 -15.02
CA LEU A 493 -8.73 1.17 -16.04
C LEU A 493 -8.20 1.48 -17.45
N ALA A 494 -7.30 2.46 -17.58
CA ALA A 494 -6.68 2.81 -18.86
C ALA A 494 -5.81 1.65 -19.39
N LEU A 495 -5.01 1.02 -18.56
CA LEU A 495 -4.16 -0.09 -19.00
C LEU A 495 -4.93 -1.37 -19.29
N LEU A 496 -6.05 -1.61 -18.59
CA LEU A 496 -7.00 -2.67 -18.97
C LEU A 496 -7.60 -2.40 -20.35
N MET A 497 -7.98 -1.15 -20.64
CA MET A 497 -8.45 -0.73 -21.95
C MET A 497 -7.39 -0.90 -23.02
N ALA A 498 -6.14 -0.49 -22.75
CA ALA A 498 -5.01 -0.67 -23.67
C ALA A 498 -4.76 -2.15 -24.00
N GLY A 499 -4.74 -3.02 -23.00
CA GLY A 499 -4.57 -4.45 -23.18
C GLY A 499 -5.73 -5.08 -23.98
N TRP A 500 -6.96 -4.64 -23.75
CA TRP A 500 -8.11 -5.07 -24.53
C TRP A 500 -8.01 -4.64 -26.00
N MET A 501 -7.70 -3.35 -26.25
CA MET A 501 -7.49 -2.86 -27.63
C MET A 501 -6.36 -3.61 -28.33
N ALA A 502 -5.26 -3.85 -27.66
CA ALA A 502 -4.15 -4.63 -28.18
C ALA A 502 -4.62 -6.04 -28.57
N TRP A 503 -5.40 -6.73 -27.75
CA TRP A 503 -5.95 -8.04 -28.05
C TRP A 503 -6.83 -8.03 -29.30
N GLU A 504 -7.74 -7.09 -29.44
CA GLU A 504 -8.60 -6.95 -30.60
C GLU A 504 -7.81 -6.65 -31.89
N ALA A 505 -6.82 -5.76 -31.78
CA ALA A 505 -5.92 -5.46 -32.91
C ALA A 505 -5.13 -6.70 -33.37
N LEU A 506 -4.76 -7.58 -32.40
CA LEU A 506 -4.12 -8.86 -32.68
C LEU A 506 -5.02 -9.81 -33.46
N GLY A 507 -6.24 -9.99 -32.98
CA GLY A 507 -7.21 -10.84 -33.67
C GLY A 507 -7.46 -10.38 -35.10
N TYR A 508 -7.50 -9.05 -35.32
CA TYR A 508 -7.62 -8.48 -36.66
C TYR A 508 -6.38 -8.73 -37.53
N ALA A 509 -5.18 -8.58 -36.96
CA ALA A 509 -3.92 -8.85 -37.63
C ALA A 509 -3.78 -10.35 -37.98
N GLU A 510 -4.11 -11.24 -37.03
CA GLU A 510 -4.14 -12.69 -37.30
C GLU A 510 -5.06 -13.06 -38.46
N ALA A 511 -6.26 -12.48 -38.49
CA ALA A 511 -7.20 -12.75 -39.59
C ALA A 511 -6.67 -12.29 -40.95
N ARG A 512 -5.90 -11.18 -41.00
CA ARG A 512 -5.28 -10.69 -42.24
C ARG A 512 -3.98 -11.40 -42.63
N LEU A 513 -3.22 -11.84 -41.63
CA LEU A 513 -1.91 -12.48 -41.80
C LEU A 513 -1.99 -14.01 -41.76
N ALA A 514 -3.18 -14.58 -41.82
CA ALA A 514 -3.41 -16.04 -41.80
C ALA A 514 -2.61 -16.81 -42.86
N GLY A 515 -2.13 -16.14 -43.91
CA GLY A 515 -1.23 -16.68 -44.92
C GLY A 515 0.24 -16.80 -44.54
N PHE A 516 0.71 -16.15 -43.46
CA PHE A 516 2.15 -16.03 -43.09
C PHE A 516 2.65 -17.02 -42.03
N GLY A 517 1.82 -17.94 -41.58
CA GLY A 517 2.19 -18.97 -40.60
C GLY A 517 1.94 -18.56 -39.14
N ARG A 518 1.49 -19.52 -38.34
CA ARG A 518 1.03 -19.31 -36.93
C ARG A 518 2.08 -18.75 -35.98
N GLY A 519 3.38 -18.91 -36.23
CA GLY A 519 4.45 -18.42 -35.37
C GLY A 519 4.60 -16.90 -35.44
N VAL A 520 4.48 -16.30 -36.63
CA VAL A 520 4.65 -14.85 -36.82
C VAL A 520 3.49 -14.07 -36.21
N THR A 521 2.28 -14.60 -36.33
CA THR A 521 1.06 -13.99 -35.79
C THR A 521 1.01 -13.97 -34.27
N GLN A 522 1.77 -14.84 -33.59
CA GLN A 522 1.82 -14.91 -32.14
C GLN A 522 2.90 -14.00 -31.53
N VAL A 523 4.01 -13.77 -32.21
CA VAL A 523 5.14 -12.97 -31.72
C VAL A 523 5.01 -11.47 -32.07
N LEU A 524 4.43 -11.15 -33.21
CA LEU A 524 4.26 -9.79 -33.72
C LEU A 524 3.58 -8.84 -32.72
N PRO A 525 2.57 -9.26 -31.99
CA PRO A 525 1.85 -8.43 -31.02
C PRO A 525 2.67 -8.04 -29.82
N LEU A 526 3.38 -9.03 -29.29
CA LEU A 526 4.29 -8.81 -28.16
C LEU A 526 5.45 -7.91 -28.59
N ALA A 527 5.99 -8.15 -29.78
CA ALA A 527 7.02 -7.33 -30.37
C ALA A 527 6.54 -5.90 -30.63
N LEU A 528 5.28 -5.72 -31.08
CA LEU A 528 4.69 -4.40 -31.31
C LEU A 528 4.45 -3.64 -30.00
N VAL A 529 3.87 -4.30 -28.97
CA VAL A 529 3.69 -3.70 -27.65
C VAL A 529 5.04 -3.38 -27.02
N ALA A 530 6.01 -4.29 -27.09
CA ALA A 530 7.37 -4.06 -26.62
C ALA A 530 8.05 -2.94 -27.41
N ALA A 531 7.94 -2.90 -28.74
CA ALA A 531 8.53 -1.87 -29.58
C ALA A 531 7.88 -0.50 -29.36
N LEU A 532 6.56 -0.41 -29.25
CA LEU A 532 5.84 0.83 -28.94
C LEU A 532 6.19 1.33 -27.53
N THR A 533 6.34 0.42 -26.57
CA THR A 533 6.75 0.77 -25.21
C THR A 533 8.20 1.23 -25.16
N VAL A 534 9.11 0.54 -25.86
CA VAL A 534 10.52 0.93 -25.99
C VAL A 534 10.66 2.24 -26.78
N ALA A 535 9.89 2.44 -27.83
CA ALA A 535 9.92 3.68 -28.63
C ALA A 535 9.34 4.89 -27.87
N ALA A 536 8.32 4.66 -27.02
CA ALA A 536 7.68 5.71 -26.22
C ALA A 536 8.49 6.09 -24.95
N ALA A 537 9.49 5.29 -24.54
CA ALA A 537 10.12 5.41 -23.24
C ALA A 537 11.68 5.38 -23.24
N PRO A 538 12.43 5.91 -24.25
CA PRO A 538 13.88 5.86 -24.25
C PRO A 538 14.53 6.46 -22.98
N PRO A 539 14.06 7.59 -22.43
CA PRO A 539 14.63 8.16 -21.20
C PRO A 539 14.34 7.29 -19.96
N SER A 540 13.16 6.69 -19.90
CA SER A 540 12.72 5.90 -18.75
C SER A 540 13.40 4.53 -18.69
N VAL A 541 13.68 3.92 -19.84
CA VAL A 541 14.47 2.68 -19.92
C VAL A 541 15.92 2.91 -19.51
N ALA A 542 16.53 4.00 -19.94
CA ALA A 542 17.89 4.37 -19.51
C ALA A 542 17.94 4.64 -18.00
N LYS A 543 16.93 5.30 -17.44
CA LYS A 543 16.78 5.49 -15.98
C LYS A 543 16.53 4.18 -15.26
N ALA A 544 15.67 3.29 -15.77
CA ALA A 544 15.43 1.97 -15.19
C ALA A 544 16.72 1.13 -15.18
N VAL A 545 17.51 1.15 -16.27
CA VAL A 545 18.83 0.50 -16.32
C VAL A 545 19.81 1.16 -15.34
N GLY A 546 19.76 2.48 -15.18
CA GLY A 546 20.51 3.22 -14.16
C GLY A 546 20.11 2.78 -12.74
N LEU A 547 18.81 2.67 -12.46
CA LEU A 547 18.28 2.12 -11.21
C LEU A 547 18.79 0.69 -10.97
N PHE A 548 18.82 -0.18 -11.97
CA PHE A 548 19.42 -1.52 -11.85
C PHE A 548 20.89 -1.46 -11.43
N ARG A 549 21.67 -0.50 -11.91
CA ARG A 549 23.06 -0.30 -11.50
C ARG A 549 23.18 0.27 -10.08
N GLU A 550 22.34 1.23 -9.72
CA GLU A 550 22.29 1.75 -8.33
C GLU A 550 21.83 0.67 -7.35
N TYR A 551 20.91 -0.23 -7.74
CA TYR A 551 20.53 -1.39 -6.97
C TYR A 551 21.65 -2.42 -6.80
N GLU A 552 22.55 -2.53 -7.75
CA GLU A 552 23.73 -3.40 -7.62
C GLU A 552 24.72 -2.86 -6.58
N VAL A 553 24.84 -1.55 -6.46
CA VAL A 553 25.64 -0.88 -5.41
C VAL A 553 24.97 -1.03 -4.04
N ALA A 554 23.65 -0.88 -3.95
CA ALA A 554 22.89 -1.10 -2.72
C ALA A 554 22.86 -2.59 -2.28
N ARG A 555 23.18 -3.53 -3.18
CA ARG A 555 23.26 -4.98 -2.89
C ARG A 555 24.37 -5.35 -1.91
N THR A 556 25.41 -4.55 -1.80
CA THR A 556 26.52 -4.78 -0.87
C THR A 556 26.27 -4.17 0.51
N SER A 557 25.38 -3.21 0.60
CA SER A 557 24.85 -2.71 1.89
C SER A 557 23.59 -3.49 2.24
N ASN A 558 23.52 -4.09 3.40
CA ASN A 558 22.30 -4.67 3.99
C ASN A 558 21.12 -3.69 3.80
N TYR A 559 19.85 -4.16 3.92
CA TYR A 559 18.60 -3.35 3.80
C TYR A 559 18.59 -2.04 4.61
N HIS A 560 19.68 -1.66 5.16
CA HIS A 560 19.85 -0.59 6.11
C HIS A 560 20.49 0.61 5.37
N PRO A 561 19.88 1.80 5.46
CA PRO A 561 20.45 3.01 4.87
C PRO A 561 21.80 3.38 5.50
N ASP A 562 22.11 2.85 6.68
CA ASP A 562 23.37 2.99 7.41
C ASP A 562 23.49 1.90 8.49
N PRO A 563 24.67 1.33 8.74
CA PRO A 563 24.88 0.29 9.76
C PRO A 563 24.61 0.77 11.20
N ILE A 564 24.47 2.07 11.43
CA ILE A 564 24.11 2.62 12.75
C ILE A 564 22.71 2.16 13.19
N TYR A 565 21.75 2.03 12.27
CA TYR A 565 20.37 1.65 12.62
C TYR A 565 20.26 0.24 13.19
N PRO A 566 20.78 -0.84 12.52
CA PRO A 566 20.78 -2.15 13.13
C PRO A 566 21.63 -2.20 14.40
N TRP A 567 22.69 -1.38 14.50
CA TRP A 567 23.45 -1.29 15.74
C TRP A 567 22.58 -0.71 16.88
N ILE A 568 21.80 0.36 16.64
CA ILE A 568 20.84 0.92 17.61
C ILE A 568 19.87 -0.17 18.07
N GLN A 569 19.28 -0.92 17.11
CA GLN A 569 18.36 -2.01 17.41
C GLN A 569 18.98 -3.08 18.33
N ALA A 570 20.22 -3.44 18.09
CA ALA A 570 20.91 -4.50 18.85
C ALA A 570 21.38 -4.04 20.24
N ASN A 571 21.76 -2.78 20.40
CA ASN A 571 22.53 -2.31 21.54
C ASN A 571 21.76 -1.35 22.47
N ILE A 572 20.77 -0.60 21.97
CA ILE A 572 19.95 0.30 22.82
C ILE A 572 18.64 -0.42 23.13
N ARG A 573 18.57 -1.03 24.32
CA ARG A 573 17.42 -1.83 24.77
C ARG A 573 16.54 -1.12 25.77
N ASP A 574 17.12 -0.18 26.52
CA ASP A 574 16.39 0.61 27.51
C ASP A 574 15.67 1.78 26.84
N PRO A 575 14.50 2.20 27.35
CA PRO A 575 13.80 3.37 26.85
C PRO A 575 14.73 4.59 26.83
N SER A 576 14.91 5.17 25.65
CA SER A 576 15.89 6.24 25.44
C SER A 576 15.37 7.25 24.41
N VAL A 577 15.76 8.51 24.54
CA VAL A 577 15.44 9.57 23.58
C VAL A 577 16.67 9.89 22.74
N LEU A 578 16.51 9.84 21.43
CA LEU A 578 17.56 10.14 20.47
C LEU A 578 17.25 11.42 19.69
N LEU A 579 18.19 12.37 19.71
CA LEU A 579 18.14 13.57 18.90
C LEU A 579 19.01 13.39 17.65
N ALA A 580 18.40 13.50 16.47
CA ALA A 580 19.09 13.49 15.20
C ALA A 580 18.42 14.47 14.23
N ARG A 581 19.04 14.71 13.07
CA ARG A 581 18.37 15.46 12.00
C ARG A 581 17.15 14.70 11.47
N ASP A 582 16.14 15.41 11.02
CA ASP A 582 14.89 14.86 10.51
C ASP A 582 15.07 13.71 9.51
N SER A 583 16.04 13.84 8.59
CA SER A 583 16.35 12.80 7.61
C SER A 583 16.82 11.47 8.22
N ALA A 584 17.31 11.48 9.44
CA ALA A 584 17.78 10.30 10.16
C ALA A 584 16.72 9.77 11.12
N ASN A 585 15.92 10.65 11.72
CA ASN A 585 14.95 10.32 12.76
C ASN A 585 13.87 9.34 12.28
N THR A 586 13.36 9.50 11.06
CA THR A 586 12.18 8.77 10.57
C THR A 586 12.36 7.25 10.59
N ALA A 587 13.59 6.76 10.36
CA ALA A 587 13.85 5.32 10.33
C ALA A 587 14.11 4.72 11.72
N ILE A 588 14.52 5.50 12.72
CA ILE A 588 14.94 4.98 14.04
C ILE A 588 13.85 4.17 14.73
N PRO A 589 12.60 4.65 14.88
CA PRO A 589 11.53 3.88 15.54
C PRO A 589 11.17 2.58 14.81
N ALA A 590 11.41 2.51 13.49
CA ALA A 590 11.23 1.28 12.73
C ALA A 590 12.26 0.20 13.09
N TYR A 591 13.45 0.59 13.55
CA TYR A 591 14.49 -0.34 14.01
C TYR A 591 14.35 -0.70 15.49
N SER A 592 13.96 0.24 16.33
CA SER A 592 13.90 0.01 17.77
C SER A 592 12.63 0.61 18.39
N ALA A 593 11.83 -0.23 19.03
CA ALA A 593 10.69 0.22 19.83
C ALA A 593 11.09 0.85 21.18
N SER A 594 12.37 0.76 21.56
CA SER A 594 12.91 1.34 22.80
C SER A 594 13.50 2.74 22.59
N VAL A 595 13.63 3.20 21.35
CA VAL A 595 14.26 4.50 21.04
C VAL A 595 13.23 5.46 20.47
N ASP A 596 12.85 6.42 21.28
CA ASP A 596 12.01 7.53 20.89
C ASP A 596 12.85 8.63 20.19
N VAL A 597 12.25 9.43 19.32
CA VAL A 597 12.92 10.52 18.60
C VAL A 597 12.33 11.88 18.96
N VAL A 598 13.12 12.92 18.80
CA VAL A 598 12.64 14.28 19.11
C VAL A 598 11.71 14.79 18.02
N SER A 599 11.98 14.54 16.76
CA SER A 599 11.08 14.92 15.66
C SER A 599 11.02 13.85 14.59
N LEU A 600 9.99 13.88 13.76
CA LEU A 600 9.82 13.07 12.56
C LEU A 600 9.81 13.95 11.31
N ARG A 601 9.90 13.31 10.14
CA ARG A 601 9.81 13.98 8.83
C ARG A 601 8.57 14.86 8.68
N GLY A 602 7.51 14.66 9.48
CA GLY A 602 6.30 15.49 9.46
C GLY A 602 6.59 16.97 9.71
N GLY A 603 7.62 17.29 10.54
CA GLY A 603 8.09 18.63 10.72
C GLY A 603 8.73 19.24 9.46
N ALA A 604 9.38 18.42 8.61
CA ALA A 604 9.97 18.88 7.36
C ALA A 604 8.94 19.34 6.31
N MET A 605 7.67 19.09 6.54
CA MET A 605 6.56 19.53 5.68
C MET A 605 6.18 21.01 5.89
N ILE A 606 6.74 21.67 6.88
CA ILE A 606 6.40 23.06 7.23
C ILE A 606 7.57 23.97 6.83
N ARG A 607 7.32 24.93 5.96
CA ARG A 607 8.34 25.84 5.41
C ARG A 607 8.46 27.16 6.15
N ASP A 608 7.35 27.66 6.66
CA ASP A 608 7.31 29.00 7.24
C ASP A 608 7.50 28.90 8.77
N ARG A 609 8.55 29.60 9.26
CA ARG A 609 8.89 29.61 10.66
C ARG A 609 7.82 30.32 11.51
N GLU A 610 7.22 31.40 11.00
CA GLU A 610 6.19 32.13 11.73
C GLU A 610 4.93 31.29 11.92
N GLU A 611 4.56 30.50 10.91
CA GLU A 611 3.44 29.59 10.97
C GLU A 611 3.72 28.40 11.93
N LEU A 612 4.96 27.89 11.95
CA LEU A 612 5.41 26.90 12.91
C LEU A 612 5.29 27.42 14.35
N GLU A 613 5.70 28.66 14.58
CA GLU A 613 5.65 29.30 15.91
C GLU A 613 4.20 29.54 16.38
N GLN A 614 3.26 29.86 15.45
CA GLN A 614 1.84 30.04 15.78
C GLN A 614 1.11 28.73 16.14
N ARG A 615 1.58 27.58 15.67
CA ARG A 615 1.01 26.27 15.96
C ARG A 615 1.56 25.62 17.21
N ALA A 616 2.57 26.23 17.82
CA ALA A 616 3.23 25.77 19.03
C ALA A 616 2.29 25.84 20.25
N GLY A 617 1.36 24.91 20.36
CA GLY A 617 0.37 24.87 21.45
C GLY A 617 -0.42 23.57 21.58
N SER A 618 -0.22 22.60 20.71
CA SER A 618 -0.83 21.27 20.82
C SER A 618 -0.05 20.37 21.79
N LYS A 619 -0.69 19.32 22.32
CA LYS A 619 -0.08 18.40 23.31
C LYS A 619 1.19 17.70 22.81
N ILE A 620 1.26 17.35 21.50
CA ILE A 620 2.52 17.03 20.81
C ILE A 620 2.77 18.17 19.85
N ASP A 621 3.66 19.04 20.20
CA ASP A 621 4.01 20.17 19.37
C ASP A 621 5.04 19.74 18.31
N ILE A 622 4.54 19.05 17.27
CA ILE A 622 5.37 18.60 16.13
C ILE A 622 6.09 19.80 15.49
N PRO A 623 5.44 20.96 15.26
CA PRO A 623 6.11 22.16 14.82
C PRO A 623 7.25 22.61 15.74
N GLN A 624 7.03 22.68 17.05
CA GLN A 624 8.07 23.08 17.99
C GLN A 624 9.23 22.09 18.02
N ARG A 625 8.95 20.77 17.99
CA ARG A 625 9.99 19.74 17.92
C ARG A 625 10.85 19.88 16.67
N TYR A 626 10.24 20.17 15.52
CA TYR A 626 10.98 20.44 14.29
C TYR A 626 11.83 21.70 14.39
N LEU A 627 11.30 22.79 14.92
CA LEU A 627 12.04 24.04 15.17
C LEU A 627 13.23 23.80 16.09
N ASP A 628 13.03 23.04 17.15
CA ASP A 628 14.08 22.70 18.12
C ASP A 628 15.18 21.86 17.47
N VAL A 629 14.83 20.83 16.69
CA VAL A 629 15.80 20.02 15.92
C VAL A 629 16.53 20.90 14.91
N HIS A 630 15.80 21.73 14.17
CA HIS A 630 16.41 22.65 13.20
C HIS A 630 17.34 23.65 13.89
N ARG A 631 16.90 24.25 15.02
CA ARG A 631 17.68 25.17 15.81
C ARG A 631 18.96 24.52 16.36
N PHE A 632 18.86 23.27 16.82
CA PHE A 632 20.00 22.53 17.36
C PHE A 632 21.07 22.25 16.30
N PHE A 633 20.68 21.81 15.10
CA PHE A 633 21.63 21.40 14.06
C PHE A 633 22.10 22.51 13.11
N TYR A 634 21.31 23.58 12.97
CA TYR A 634 21.59 24.66 12.02
C TYR A 634 21.77 26.05 12.68
N GLY A 635 21.49 26.15 13.96
CA GLY A 635 21.76 27.34 14.76
C GLY A 635 23.23 27.46 15.21
N PRO A 636 23.55 28.41 16.10
CA PRO A 636 24.86 28.50 16.75
C PRO A 636 25.18 27.18 17.46
N VAL A 637 26.41 26.74 17.28
CA VAL A 637 26.81 25.40 17.73
C VAL A 637 26.89 25.36 19.28
N LEU A 638 25.98 24.58 19.87
CA LEU A 638 25.93 24.28 21.31
C LEU A 638 25.92 25.54 22.20
N ASP A 639 25.02 26.44 21.89
CA ASP A 639 24.70 27.58 22.80
C ASP A 639 23.72 27.17 23.91
N ASP A 640 23.37 28.11 24.79
CA ASP A 640 22.44 27.86 25.89
C ASP A 640 21.09 27.28 25.44
N GLU A 641 20.61 27.67 24.26
CA GLU A 641 19.36 27.15 23.73
C GLU A 641 19.49 25.69 23.28
N ALA A 642 20.62 25.31 22.69
CA ALA A 642 20.90 23.91 22.37
C ALA A 642 20.89 23.03 23.64
N TYR A 643 21.47 23.48 24.74
CA TYR A 643 21.40 22.76 26.01
C TYR A 643 19.98 22.69 26.60
N LYS A 644 19.18 23.77 26.46
CA LYS A 644 17.76 23.72 26.84
C LYS A 644 16.97 22.71 26.04
N ILE A 645 17.24 22.56 24.73
CA ILE A 645 16.61 21.56 23.84
C ILE A 645 16.93 20.14 24.34
N LEU A 646 18.20 19.85 24.64
CA LEU A 646 18.60 18.53 25.16
C LEU A 646 17.85 18.19 26.46
N ARG A 647 17.70 19.16 27.37
CA ARG A 647 16.97 18.98 28.62
C ARG A 647 15.46 18.86 28.42
N ARG A 648 14.87 19.69 27.54
CA ARG A 648 13.42 19.68 27.26
C ARG A 648 12.93 18.29 26.87
N TYR A 649 13.72 17.57 26.08
CA TYR A 649 13.38 16.26 25.61
C TYR A 649 14.07 15.10 26.33
N ASN A 650 14.81 15.37 27.39
CA ASN A 650 15.60 14.36 28.12
C ASN A 650 16.45 13.49 27.18
N VAL A 651 17.24 14.13 26.33
CA VAL A 651 17.99 13.44 25.27
C VAL A 651 19.09 12.57 25.88
N ASP A 652 19.03 11.26 25.62
CA ASP A 652 20.04 10.28 26.05
C ASP A 652 21.13 10.09 25.00
N TYR A 653 20.77 10.22 23.72
CA TYR A 653 21.69 10.03 22.61
C TYR A 653 21.57 11.15 21.58
N LEU A 654 22.73 11.53 21.03
CA LEU A 654 22.83 12.50 19.93
C LEU A 654 23.49 11.83 18.73
N MET A 655 22.82 11.84 17.57
CA MET A 655 23.34 11.29 16.31
C MET A 655 23.65 12.43 15.34
N VAL A 656 24.89 12.54 14.93
CA VAL A 656 25.41 13.61 14.05
C VAL A 656 26.14 13.04 12.83
N TYR A 657 26.17 13.78 11.72
CA TYR A 657 26.98 13.37 10.59
C TYR A 657 28.48 13.44 10.93
N VAL A 658 29.26 12.41 10.55
CA VAL A 658 30.71 12.31 10.80
C VAL A 658 31.48 13.51 10.24
N LYS A 659 31.00 14.14 9.16
CA LYS A 659 31.62 15.33 8.54
C LYS A 659 31.11 16.66 9.10
N ASP A 660 30.16 16.62 10.04
CA ASP A 660 29.61 17.84 10.63
C ASP A 660 30.64 18.51 11.55
N PRO A 661 30.77 19.84 11.53
CA PRO A 661 31.58 20.58 12.50
C PRO A 661 31.19 20.26 13.96
N LEU A 662 29.91 19.95 14.20
CA LEU A 662 29.39 19.53 15.50
C LEU A 662 30.05 18.23 16.00
N ASP A 663 30.29 17.23 15.12
CA ASP A 663 30.99 15.98 15.50
C ASP A 663 32.38 16.23 16.10
N LYS A 664 33.11 17.21 15.58
CA LYS A 664 34.45 17.58 16.11
C LYS A 664 34.36 18.22 17.47
N ARG A 665 33.37 19.08 17.69
CA ARG A 665 33.19 19.78 18.98
C ARG A 665 32.73 18.85 20.08
N LEU A 666 31.78 17.96 19.79
CA LEU A 666 31.25 17.02 20.78
C LEU A 666 32.32 16.10 21.38
N LYS A 667 33.39 15.80 20.66
CA LYS A 667 34.51 14.97 21.14
C LYS A 667 35.31 15.63 22.30
N THR A 668 35.21 16.94 22.43
CA THR A 668 36.00 17.71 23.41
C THR A 668 35.17 18.31 24.51
N LEU A 669 33.85 18.22 24.43
CA LEU A 669 32.95 18.83 25.40
C LEU A 669 32.58 17.85 26.53
N PRO A 670 32.52 18.31 27.80
CA PRO A 670 32.00 17.50 28.89
C PRO A 670 30.51 17.18 28.66
N GLY A 671 30.03 16.09 29.21
CA GLY A 671 28.64 15.63 29.05
C GLY A 671 28.33 14.93 27.73
N PHE A 672 29.30 14.83 26.82
CA PHE A 672 29.16 14.06 25.58
C PHE A 672 30.22 12.98 25.47
N SER A 673 29.82 11.73 25.41
CA SER A 673 30.74 10.62 25.26
C SER A 673 30.44 9.86 23.98
N ALA A 674 31.46 9.75 23.08
CA ALA A 674 31.30 9.00 21.85
C ALA A 674 31.08 7.51 22.15
N VAL A 675 30.04 6.92 21.58
CA VAL A 675 29.76 5.51 21.69
C VAL A 675 30.77 4.73 20.84
N LYS A 676 31.75 4.09 21.49
CA LYS A 676 32.96 3.58 20.82
C LYS A 676 32.68 2.44 19.84
N ASP A 677 31.71 1.57 20.17
CA ASP A 677 31.39 0.37 19.36
C ASP A 677 30.35 0.65 18.27
N ALA A 678 29.80 1.88 18.21
CA ALA A 678 28.86 2.26 17.16
C ALA A 678 29.59 2.44 15.81
N PRO A 679 29.03 1.95 14.68
CA PRO A 679 29.62 2.17 13.36
C PRO A 679 29.67 3.67 13.04
N ARG A 680 30.76 4.10 12.41
CA ARG A 680 31.03 5.51 12.05
C ARG A 680 31.21 5.69 10.55
N GLU A 681 30.25 5.25 9.78
CA GLU A 681 30.29 5.45 8.32
C GLU A 681 29.73 6.82 7.94
N LYS A 682 28.49 7.06 8.21
CA LYS A 682 27.77 8.30 7.91
C LYS A 682 27.47 9.11 9.16
N TYR A 683 27.22 8.43 10.28
CA TYR A 683 26.85 9.03 11.54
C TYR A 683 27.83 8.67 12.66
N SER A 684 28.00 9.59 13.61
CA SER A 684 28.61 9.37 14.93
C SER A 684 27.49 9.41 15.97
N LEU A 685 27.53 8.50 16.93
CA LEU A 685 26.60 8.43 18.05
C LEU A 685 27.30 8.86 19.35
N TYR A 686 26.68 9.75 20.10
CA TYR A 686 27.15 10.23 21.38
C TYR A 686 26.11 9.94 22.46
N ALA A 687 26.52 9.39 23.60
CA ALA A 687 25.71 9.41 24.80
C ALA A 687 25.78 10.78 25.44
N VAL A 688 24.67 11.26 25.97
CA VAL A 688 24.52 12.60 26.58
C VAL A 688 24.30 12.43 28.09
N ASP A 689 25.20 12.98 28.88
CA ASP A 689 24.99 13.10 30.34
C ASP A 689 24.52 14.51 30.69
N LEU A 690 23.21 14.65 30.89
CA LEU A 690 22.57 15.92 31.20
C LEU A 690 23.06 16.52 32.54
N ARG A 691 23.56 15.68 33.46
CA ARG A 691 24.07 16.16 34.78
C ARG A 691 25.41 16.84 34.64
N GLU A 692 26.30 16.36 33.79
CA GLU A 692 27.57 16.99 33.47
C GLU A 692 27.39 18.30 32.69
N LEU A 693 26.27 18.45 31.99
CA LEU A 693 25.92 19.69 31.29
C LEU A 693 25.42 20.79 32.24
N ASP A 694 25.11 20.46 33.51
CA ASP A 694 24.77 21.39 34.58
C ASP A 694 26.00 21.91 35.37
N GLY A 695 27.21 21.58 34.89
CA GLY A 695 28.47 21.98 35.50
C GLY A 695 28.59 23.50 35.69
N PRO A 696 29.43 24.00 36.61
CA PRO A 696 29.25 25.25 37.34
C PRO A 696 29.37 26.49 36.45
N THR A 697 28.27 26.93 35.90
CA THR A 697 28.14 28.27 35.30
C THR A 697 27.74 29.33 36.33
N GLN A 698 27.91 29.05 37.65
CA GLN A 698 27.76 30.05 38.69
C GLN A 698 29.06 30.15 39.49
N GLY A 699 30.01 30.91 39.00
CA GLY A 699 31.15 31.24 39.82
C GLY A 699 32.34 31.80 39.08
N SER A 700 32.19 32.98 38.46
CA SER A 700 33.23 34.02 38.47
C SER A 700 32.74 35.26 37.75
N THR A 701 32.23 36.15 38.56
CA THR A 701 32.26 37.61 38.46
C THR A 701 32.62 38.27 37.14
#